data_3d3b3f6140e128afcb782349d0356002
#
_entry.id   3d3b3f6140e128afcb782349d0356002
#
_cell.length_a   1.000
_cell.length_b   1.000
_cell.length_c   1.000
_cell.angle_alpha   90.00
_cell.angle_beta   90.00
_cell.angle_gamma   90.00
#
_symmetry.space_group_name_H-M   'P 1'
#
loop_
_entity.id
_entity.type
_entity.pdbx_description
1 polymer ?
#
loop_
_entity_poly.entity_id
_entity_poly.type
_entity_poly.pdbx_seq_one_letter_code
_entity_poly.pdbx_strand_id
1 'polypeptide(L)'
;MEYKYKVGKAMQEHLVLTLDDVDYLVEPGTNLLEFIKSRDTFVPSICYNESMGPIQTCDTCMVEIDGKVERACSTVVDRPMSVNTQNKRVKASQKEALDRILEKHMLYCTVCDYNNGDCEIHNAMDAWGLQEQSYEYKTKPYEKDYGPFYRYDPDQCILCGRCVEACQDVEVNETLSIDWDREHPRVIWDNDVPINESSCVSCGQCATVCPCNAMMEVNMEGNAGYLTDTEPGSLAAMIDLTKKAEPGDGLLFAVSDSEAEMRKERINKTKTVCTYCGVGCSFDVWTKDREILKVQPSHDSPANKISTCVKGKFSWGHINSDQRLTKPLVRKNGEFHEVEWEEALDVIEKNFKRIKNEYGGDHLAFIASSKGTNEESYLMQKLSRQVFGSNNIDNCSRYCQAPATKGLFRTVGHGGDSGSIDDLEKAAMTVLIGTNTAEAHPVIASRIKRAQKLFGQRMHVFDIRKHEMAERADEFYQPKPGTDLVWLSAVTKYIIDHHLHDIEFIKEWVDNFDEYYESLTPFSLEYTEEVTGISKARLISFAEECAKAESVAICWAMGVTQQDIGSDTSTAISNLLLVTGNYRRPGTGAYPLRGHNNVQGASDMGSMPDQFPGYQMIHNDEIRSKFEKEYGVTLNPTPGRDNHQMMDGIHEGQIHSLYLYGEDTGIVDSNINYVQSALEKVEFLVVQDEFLTFTATYADVVLPASPSLEKDGTYTNTERRIQRINQALLPLGDSKPDWVIFQLIAKRMGFDWNYSHPSEIMDEIARLTPSYSGVSYERLEGFNSLQWPVAPDGTDQPTLYLDGFNFDNKRACLLYTSDAADDTPCVD
;
A
#
# COMPACT_ATOMS: atom_id res chain seq x y z
N MET A 1 10.91 -17.05 18.06
CA MET A 1 12.07 -16.39 18.71
C MET A 1 11.53 -15.45 19.76
N GLU A 2 11.89 -15.66 21.03
CA GLU A 2 11.40 -14.84 22.13
C GLU A 2 12.01 -13.44 22.07
N TYR A 3 11.21 -12.43 21.68
CA TYR A 3 11.51 -11.04 21.97
C TYR A 3 11.10 -10.76 23.44
N LYS A 4 12.01 -11.01 24.38
CA LYS A 4 11.90 -10.44 25.71
C LYS A 4 12.37 -8.99 25.65
N TYR A 5 11.44 -8.06 25.81
CA TYR A 5 11.78 -6.68 26.16
C TYR A 5 12.55 -6.73 27.49
N LYS A 6 13.87 -6.61 27.44
CA LYS A 6 14.69 -6.24 28.58
C LYS A 6 14.90 -4.73 28.60
N VAL A 7 14.21 -4.06 29.47
CA VAL A 7 14.69 -2.81 30.05
C VAL A 7 15.98 -3.13 30.78
N GLY A 8 17.09 -2.65 30.25
CA GLY A 8 18.43 -2.87 30.76
C GLY A 8 19.33 -3.45 29.67
N LYS A 9 20.20 -2.61 29.06
CA LYS A 9 21.29 -3.06 28.19
C LYS A 9 22.20 -4.00 28.97
N ALA A 10 21.94 -5.30 28.92
CA ALA A 10 23.01 -6.27 29.06
C ALA A 10 23.90 -6.08 27.84
N MET A 11 25.20 -5.86 28.01
CA MET A 11 26.18 -5.88 26.93
C MET A 11 26.02 -7.24 26.23
N GLN A 12 25.46 -7.24 25.01
CA GLN A 12 25.52 -8.43 24.15
C GLN A 12 27.00 -8.65 23.87
N GLU A 13 27.51 -9.83 24.21
CA GLU A 13 28.88 -10.22 23.85
C GLU A 13 28.93 -10.34 22.32
N HIS A 14 29.57 -9.37 21.65
CA HIS A 14 29.82 -9.44 20.23
C HIS A 14 30.85 -10.55 19.97
N LEU A 15 30.64 -11.30 18.91
CA LEU A 15 31.56 -12.33 18.45
C LEU A 15 32.60 -11.72 17.50
N VAL A 16 33.83 -12.26 17.56
CA VAL A 16 34.87 -11.86 16.60
C VAL A 16 34.71 -12.69 15.34
N LEU A 17 34.51 -12.04 14.21
CA LEU A 17 34.53 -12.61 12.88
C LEU A 17 35.72 -12.03 12.10
N THR A 18 36.64 -12.86 11.70
CA THR A 18 37.76 -12.49 10.81
C THR A 18 37.32 -12.71 9.37
N LEU A 19 37.10 -11.63 8.60
CA LEU A 19 36.77 -11.68 7.16
C LEU A 19 37.95 -11.22 6.31
N ASP A 20 38.51 -12.12 5.49
CA ASP A 20 39.65 -11.83 4.62
C ASP A 20 40.79 -11.10 5.35
N ASP A 21 41.22 -11.67 6.50
CA ASP A 21 42.24 -11.15 7.40
C ASP A 21 41.92 -9.86 8.18
N VAL A 22 40.65 -9.42 8.17
CA VAL A 22 40.18 -8.25 8.96
C VAL A 22 39.18 -8.69 10.02
N ASP A 23 39.42 -8.27 11.29
CA ASP A 23 38.55 -8.59 12.42
C ASP A 23 37.39 -7.62 12.55
N TYR A 24 36.20 -8.16 12.74
CA TYR A 24 34.95 -7.44 13.00
C TYR A 24 34.27 -7.94 14.27
N LEU A 25 33.58 -7.03 14.97
CA LEU A 25 32.65 -7.40 16.03
C LEU A 25 31.24 -7.54 15.44
N VAL A 26 30.65 -8.73 15.60
CA VAL A 26 29.38 -9.10 14.97
C VAL A 26 28.43 -9.61 16.07
N GLU A 27 27.15 -9.25 15.96
CA GLU A 27 26.12 -9.77 16.86
C GLU A 27 25.86 -11.26 16.60
N PRO A 28 25.74 -12.09 17.67
CA PRO A 28 25.33 -13.48 17.51
C PRO A 28 23.98 -13.58 16.79
N GLY A 29 23.88 -14.53 15.85
CA GLY A 29 22.65 -14.70 15.05
C GLY A 29 22.67 -13.99 13.70
N THR A 30 23.69 -13.19 13.37
CA THR A 30 23.82 -12.51 12.09
C THR A 30 24.05 -13.54 10.95
N ASN A 31 23.32 -13.39 9.84
CA ASN A 31 23.58 -14.17 8.63
C ASN A 31 24.92 -13.80 8.02
N LEU A 32 25.77 -14.79 7.74
CA LEU A 32 27.13 -14.56 7.26
C LEU A 32 27.17 -13.90 5.89
N LEU A 33 26.29 -14.29 4.96
CA LEU A 33 26.26 -13.70 3.62
C LEU A 33 25.85 -12.23 3.66
N GLU A 34 24.84 -11.88 4.45
CA GLU A 34 24.39 -10.50 4.64
C GLU A 34 25.50 -9.64 5.25
N PHE A 35 26.20 -10.19 6.25
CA PHE A 35 27.36 -9.52 6.84
C PHE A 35 28.44 -9.26 5.80
N ILE A 36 28.83 -10.26 4.98
CA ILE A 36 29.83 -10.12 3.93
C ILE A 36 29.41 -9.03 2.93
N LYS A 37 28.16 -9.04 2.47
CA LYS A 37 27.61 -8.02 1.57
C LYS A 37 27.63 -6.62 2.17
N SER A 38 27.37 -6.48 3.47
CA SER A 38 27.43 -5.20 4.19
C SER A 38 28.84 -4.60 4.29
N ARG A 39 29.86 -5.34 3.89
CA ARG A 39 31.28 -4.91 3.82
C ARG A 39 31.76 -4.69 2.40
N ASP A 40 30.83 -4.47 1.45
CA ASP A 40 31.12 -4.28 0.03
C ASP A 40 31.98 -5.42 -0.58
N THR A 41 31.91 -6.61 0.04
CA THR A 41 32.61 -7.79 -0.45
C THR A 41 31.68 -8.61 -1.32
N PHE A 42 32.01 -8.72 -2.61
CA PHE A 42 31.19 -9.46 -3.56
C PHE A 42 31.37 -10.98 -3.39
N VAL A 43 30.27 -11.66 -3.12
CA VAL A 43 30.13 -13.12 -3.14
C VAL A 43 28.88 -13.46 -3.95
N PRO A 44 29.00 -14.24 -5.06
CA PRO A 44 27.82 -14.62 -5.84
C PRO A 44 26.80 -15.36 -4.97
N SER A 45 25.51 -15.06 -5.13
CA SER A 45 24.47 -15.64 -4.25
C SER A 45 23.12 -15.80 -4.97
N ILE A 46 23.15 -16.41 -6.16
CA ILE A 46 22.07 -16.40 -7.15
C ILE A 46 20.74 -16.95 -6.64
N CYS A 47 20.72 -17.99 -5.78
CA CYS A 47 19.45 -18.50 -5.24
C CYS A 47 19.04 -17.84 -3.91
N TYR A 48 19.86 -16.95 -3.36
CA TYR A 48 19.55 -16.26 -2.12
C TYR A 48 18.75 -14.99 -2.38
N ASN A 49 17.74 -14.76 -1.55
CA ASN A 49 17.02 -13.48 -1.49
C ASN A 49 16.77 -13.14 -0.03
N GLU A 50 17.06 -11.93 0.38
CA GLU A 50 16.95 -11.46 1.77
C GLU A 50 15.56 -11.66 2.39
N SER A 51 14.51 -11.44 1.61
CA SER A 51 13.13 -11.62 2.06
C SER A 51 12.66 -13.07 2.19
N MET A 52 13.39 -14.01 1.56
CA MET A 52 13.05 -15.45 1.55
C MET A 52 14.07 -16.30 2.31
N GLY A 53 15.27 -15.76 2.50
CA GLY A 53 16.39 -16.51 3.08
C GLY A 53 17.08 -17.48 2.12
N PRO A 54 17.82 -18.48 2.63
CA PRO A 54 18.65 -19.38 1.86
C PRO A 54 17.87 -20.54 1.24
N ILE A 55 17.69 -20.56 -0.07
CA ILE A 55 17.08 -21.70 -0.82
C ILE A 55 18.08 -22.84 -1.03
N GLN A 56 19.39 -22.57 -1.06
CA GLN A 56 20.49 -23.53 -1.06
C GLN A 56 20.59 -24.43 -2.32
N THR A 57 20.14 -23.95 -3.48
CA THR A 57 20.12 -24.71 -4.74
C THR A 57 21.30 -24.43 -5.66
N CYS A 58 21.99 -23.27 -5.54
CA CYS A 58 22.96 -22.82 -6.53
C CYS A 58 24.44 -23.06 -6.18
N ASP A 59 24.81 -23.12 -4.90
CA ASP A 59 26.19 -23.23 -4.38
C ASP A 59 27.14 -22.08 -4.78
N THR A 60 26.64 -20.98 -5.29
CA THR A 60 27.51 -19.87 -5.71
C THR A 60 28.06 -19.05 -4.54
N CYS A 61 27.44 -19.13 -3.36
CA CYS A 61 27.85 -18.38 -2.16
C CYS A 61 28.87 -19.12 -1.27
N MET A 62 29.64 -20.06 -1.85
CA MET A 62 30.65 -20.80 -1.11
C MET A 62 31.76 -19.89 -0.63
N VAL A 63 32.14 -20.01 0.64
CA VAL A 63 33.27 -19.32 1.29
C VAL A 63 34.05 -20.33 2.14
N GLU A 64 35.28 -20.06 2.50
CA GLU A 64 35.99 -20.91 3.46
C GLU A 64 35.78 -20.41 4.89
N ILE A 65 35.23 -21.26 5.75
CA ILE A 65 34.96 -21.00 7.17
C ILE A 65 35.83 -21.97 7.98
N ASP A 66 36.77 -21.47 8.77
CA ASP A 66 37.62 -22.27 9.63
C ASP A 66 38.31 -23.42 8.86
N GLY A 67 38.72 -23.15 7.59
CA GLY A 67 39.41 -24.11 6.72
C GLY A 67 38.52 -25.08 5.94
N LYS A 68 37.18 -24.98 6.04
CA LYS A 68 36.19 -25.72 5.26
C LYS A 68 35.39 -24.81 4.31
N VAL A 69 35.12 -25.30 3.11
CA VAL A 69 34.31 -24.59 2.14
C VAL A 69 32.84 -24.89 2.40
N GLU A 70 32.08 -23.87 2.78
CA GLU A 70 30.67 -23.96 3.20
C GLU A 70 29.85 -22.81 2.59
N ARG A 71 28.51 -22.94 2.61
CA ARG A 71 27.60 -21.92 2.09
C ARG A 71 27.48 -20.74 3.05
N ALA A 72 27.83 -19.54 2.63
CA ALA A 72 27.63 -18.33 3.43
C ALA A 72 26.14 -18.00 3.66
N CYS A 73 25.26 -18.25 2.68
CA CYS A 73 23.83 -17.91 2.77
C CYS A 73 23.07 -18.62 3.90
N SER A 74 23.48 -19.84 4.27
CA SER A 74 22.85 -20.63 5.34
C SER A 74 23.67 -20.68 6.63
N THR A 75 24.79 -19.97 6.70
CA THR A 75 25.63 -19.91 7.90
C THR A 75 25.24 -18.70 8.75
N VAL A 76 25.06 -18.94 10.04
CA VAL A 76 24.79 -17.93 11.06
C VAL A 76 26.04 -17.76 11.93
N VAL A 77 26.38 -16.54 12.27
CA VAL A 77 27.50 -16.24 13.17
C VAL A 77 27.06 -16.55 14.60
N ASP A 78 27.44 -17.74 15.08
CA ASP A 78 27.11 -18.25 16.42
C ASP A 78 28.33 -18.43 17.34
N ARG A 79 29.54 -18.27 16.79
CA ARG A 79 30.83 -18.38 17.45
C ARG A 79 31.88 -17.52 16.75
N PRO A 80 33.03 -17.25 17.38
CA PRO A 80 34.17 -16.68 16.63
C PRO A 80 34.53 -17.58 15.44
N MET A 81 34.69 -16.99 14.26
CA MET A 81 35.04 -17.74 13.04
C MET A 81 35.97 -16.94 12.11
N SER A 82 36.76 -17.63 11.32
CA SER A 82 37.59 -17.07 10.28
C SER A 82 37.02 -17.40 8.91
N VAL A 83 36.74 -16.37 8.11
CA VAL A 83 36.11 -16.51 6.80
C VAL A 83 37.02 -15.96 5.74
N ASN A 84 37.21 -16.73 4.66
CA ASN A 84 37.96 -16.28 3.49
C ASN A 84 37.11 -16.41 2.24
N THR A 85 36.97 -15.30 1.50
CA THR A 85 36.15 -15.20 0.28
C THR A 85 36.95 -15.25 -1.01
N GLN A 86 38.28 -15.16 -0.94
CA GLN A 86 39.15 -14.91 -2.09
C GLN A 86 40.18 -16.01 -2.42
N ASN A 87 40.33 -17.02 -1.57
CA ASN A 87 41.35 -18.03 -1.81
C ASN A 87 41.02 -18.95 -3.00
N LYS A 88 42.04 -19.70 -3.49
CA LYS A 88 41.90 -20.53 -4.69
C LYS A 88 40.82 -21.61 -4.57
N ARG A 89 40.60 -22.17 -3.35
CA ARG A 89 39.60 -23.23 -3.13
C ARG A 89 38.20 -22.64 -3.24
N VAL A 90 37.95 -21.49 -2.63
CA VAL A 90 36.66 -20.75 -2.70
C VAL A 90 36.38 -20.39 -4.16
N LYS A 91 37.32 -19.73 -4.85
CA LYS A 91 37.10 -19.33 -6.25
C LYS A 91 36.88 -20.52 -7.18
N ALA A 92 37.56 -21.65 -6.97
CA ALA A 92 37.32 -22.87 -7.74
C ALA A 92 35.92 -23.43 -7.51
N SER A 93 35.46 -23.45 -6.24
CA SER A 93 34.09 -23.93 -5.89
C SER A 93 32.99 -23.04 -6.45
N GLN A 94 33.18 -21.72 -6.36
CA GLN A 94 32.20 -20.76 -6.91
C GLN A 94 32.13 -20.84 -8.44
N LYS A 95 33.31 -20.98 -9.11
CA LYS A 95 33.36 -21.16 -10.56
C LYS A 95 32.66 -22.44 -10.99
N GLU A 96 32.90 -23.56 -10.33
CA GLU A 96 32.21 -24.83 -10.61
C GLU A 96 30.70 -24.70 -10.47
N ALA A 97 30.21 -23.94 -9.46
CA ALA A 97 28.81 -23.68 -9.26
C ALA A 97 28.21 -22.82 -10.39
N LEU A 98 28.94 -21.78 -10.85
CA LEU A 98 28.54 -20.95 -11.99
C LEU A 98 28.53 -21.75 -13.29
N ASP A 99 29.53 -22.59 -13.53
CA ASP A 99 29.59 -23.47 -14.67
C ASP A 99 28.37 -24.41 -14.77
N ARG A 100 27.91 -24.97 -13.65
CA ARG A 100 26.67 -25.79 -13.60
C ARG A 100 25.39 -24.97 -13.93
N ILE A 101 25.40 -23.69 -13.60
CA ILE A 101 24.31 -22.79 -13.97
C ILE A 101 24.29 -22.57 -15.48
N LEU A 102 25.46 -22.37 -16.12
CA LEU A 102 25.60 -22.14 -17.53
C LEU A 102 25.23 -23.36 -18.41
N GLU A 103 25.22 -24.56 -17.88
CA GLU A 103 24.65 -25.70 -18.59
C GLU A 103 23.12 -25.56 -18.82
N LYS A 104 22.46 -24.71 -18.04
CA LYS A 104 21.02 -24.52 -18.05
C LYS A 104 20.58 -23.15 -18.57
N HIS A 105 21.50 -22.20 -18.73
CA HIS A 105 21.24 -20.84 -19.10
C HIS A 105 22.10 -20.41 -20.28
N MET A 106 21.44 -20.03 -21.39
CA MET A 106 22.16 -19.60 -22.57
C MET A 106 22.59 -18.13 -22.44
N LEU A 107 23.88 -17.86 -22.69
CA LEU A 107 24.43 -16.50 -22.70
C LEU A 107 24.15 -15.82 -24.06
N TYR A 108 23.18 -14.91 -24.07
CA TYR A 108 22.97 -13.94 -25.15
C TYR A 108 22.81 -12.54 -24.59
N CYS A 109 23.65 -12.21 -23.63
CA CYS A 109 23.53 -11.00 -22.81
C CYS A 109 23.48 -9.72 -23.62
N THR A 110 24.19 -9.67 -24.76
CA THR A 110 24.23 -8.51 -25.66
C THR A 110 22.88 -8.14 -26.28
N VAL A 111 21.96 -9.11 -26.39
CA VAL A 111 20.61 -8.91 -26.95
C VAL A 111 19.50 -9.25 -25.96
N CYS A 112 19.84 -9.47 -24.70
CA CYS A 112 18.89 -9.85 -23.67
C CYS A 112 18.12 -8.64 -23.12
N ASP A 113 16.82 -8.64 -23.21
CA ASP A 113 15.96 -7.57 -22.66
C ASP A 113 16.04 -7.40 -21.14
N TYR A 114 16.40 -8.45 -20.42
CA TYR A 114 16.58 -8.41 -18.98
C TYR A 114 17.90 -7.79 -18.55
N ASN A 115 18.94 -7.79 -19.41
CA ASN A 115 20.28 -7.33 -19.08
C ASN A 115 20.40 -5.80 -19.19
N ASN A 116 20.11 -5.12 -18.10
CA ASN A 116 20.22 -3.67 -17.93
C ASN A 116 20.93 -3.28 -16.63
N GLY A 117 21.95 -4.07 -16.25
CA GLY A 117 22.75 -3.89 -15.05
C GLY A 117 22.25 -4.63 -13.81
N ASP A 118 21.05 -5.23 -13.85
CA ASP A 118 20.44 -5.91 -12.69
C ASP A 118 20.40 -7.44 -12.82
N CYS A 119 20.92 -8.02 -13.89
CA CYS A 119 20.94 -9.47 -14.04
C CYS A 119 22.00 -10.09 -13.12
N GLU A 120 21.56 -10.84 -12.09
CA GLU A 120 22.46 -11.46 -11.12
C GLU A 120 23.41 -12.48 -11.76
N ILE A 121 22.98 -13.17 -12.82
CA ILE A 121 23.84 -14.11 -13.57
C ILE A 121 24.90 -13.34 -14.34
N HIS A 122 24.53 -12.29 -15.09
CA HIS A 122 25.48 -11.44 -15.79
C HIS A 122 26.53 -10.89 -14.82
N ASN A 123 26.11 -10.28 -13.73
CA ASN A 123 27.01 -9.66 -12.75
C ASN A 123 27.96 -10.69 -12.10
N ALA A 124 27.46 -11.90 -11.84
CA ALA A 124 28.29 -12.98 -11.31
C ALA A 124 29.32 -13.50 -12.33
N MET A 125 28.97 -13.59 -13.62
CA MET A 125 29.87 -13.99 -14.71
C MET A 125 30.93 -12.93 -14.93
N ASP A 126 30.56 -11.65 -14.96
CA ASP A 126 31.49 -10.54 -15.14
C ASP A 126 32.52 -10.48 -14.01
N ALA A 127 32.05 -10.56 -12.73
CA ALA A 127 32.94 -10.58 -11.57
C ALA A 127 33.95 -11.73 -11.57
N TRP A 128 33.69 -12.83 -12.29
CA TRP A 128 34.57 -13.98 -12.44
C TRP A 128 35.35 -13.96 -13.77
N GLY A 129 35.19 -12.95 -14.59
CA GLY A 129 35.82 -12.85 -15.90
C GLY A 129 35.40 -13.96 -16.87
N LEU A 130 34.17 -14.48 -16.69
CA LEU A 130 33.56 -15.49 -17.55
C LEU A 130 32.83 -14.79 -18.69
N GLN A 131 33.55 -14.57 -19.82
CA GLN A 131 32.99 -13.84 -20.97
C GLN A 131 32.33 -14.73 -22.01
N GLU A 132 32.53 -16.03 -21.92
CA GLU A 132 32.06 -17.03 -22.88
C GLU A 132 31.40 -18.20 -22.15
N GLN A 133 30.46 -18.86 -22.84
CA GLN A 133 29.90 -20.13 -22.40
C GLN A 133 30.84 -21.28 -22.78
N SER A 134 31.44 -21.92 -21.77
CA SER A 134 32.42 -23.01 -21.99
C SER A 134 31.78 -24.38 -22.18
N TYR A 135 30.47 -24.49 -21.98
CA TYR A 135 29.70 -25.74 -22.01
C TYR A 135 28.73 -25.76 -23.17
N GLU A 136 28.51 -26.95 -23.72
CA GLU A 136 27.39 -27.16 -24.61
C GLU A 136 26.09 -26.90 -23.87
N TYR A 137 25.34 -25.93 -24.38
CA TYR A 137 24.03 -25.60 -23.81
C TYR A 137 23.03 -26.73 -24.08
N LYS A 138 22.40 -27.20 -23.04
CA LYS A 138 21.38 -28.26 -23.14
C LYS A 138 20.02 -27.62 -23.44
N THR A 139 19.65 -27.57 -24.74
CA THR A 139 18.33 -27.14 -25.18
C THR A 139 17.24 -27.99 -24.53
N LYS A 140 16.21 -27.36 -23.98
CA LYS A 140 15.06 -28.02 -23.39
C LYS A 140 13.92 -28.08 -24.39
N PRO A 141 13.11 -29.16 -24.42
CA PRO A 141 12.04 -29.35 -25.40
C PRO A 141 10.74 -28.59 -25.02
N TYR A 142 10.85 -27.40 -24.51
CA TYR A 142 9.71 -26.63 -24.04
C TYR A 142 9.63 -25.28 -24.76
N GLU A 143 8.41 -24.88 -25.11
CA GLU A 143 8.10 -23.56 -25.61
C GLU A 143 7.97 -22.55 -24.45
N LYS A 144 8.10 -21.25 -24.74
CA LYS A 144 7.81 -20.19 -23.80
C LYS A 144 6.31 -20.19 -23.49
N ASP A 145 5.97 -19.98 -22.22
CA ASP A 145 4.59 -19.84 -21.78
C ASP A 145 4.31 -18.35 -21.45
N TYR A 146 3.27 -17.79 -22.08
CA TYR A 146 2.91 -16.39 -21.97
C TYR A 146 1.62 -16.22 -21.14
N GLY A 147 1.76 -15.57 -19.99
CA GLY A 147 0.64 -14.99 -19.26
C GLY A 147 0.26 -13.62 -19.81
N PRO A 148 -0.77 -12.97 -19.23
CA PRO A 148 -1.21 -11.66 -19.70
C PRO A 148 -0.19 -10.54 -19.39
N PHE A 149 0.71 -10.73 -18.42
CA PHE A 149 1.61 -9.69 -17.92
C PHE A 149 3.07 -10.11 -17.87
N TYR A 150 3.36 -11.38 -17.77
CA TYR A 150 4.73 -11.91 -17.72
C TYR A 150 4.79 -13.25 -18.48
N ARG A 151 5.99 -13.62 -18.87
CA ARG A 151 6.26 -14.88 -19.53
C ARG A 151 7.23 -15.74 -18.77
N TYR A 152 7.20 -17.05 -19.03
CA TYR A 152 8.18 -18.02 -18.59
C TYR A 152 8.93 -18.61 -19.78
N ASP A 153 10.28 -18.55 -19.75
CA ASP A 153 11.17 -19.19 -20.69
C ASP A 153 11.88 -20.35 -20.01
N PRO A 154 11.45 -21.60 -20.23
CA PRO A 154 12.09 -22.77 -19.63
C PRO A 154 13.53 -22.94 -20.03
N ASP A 155 13.93 -22.51 -21.24
CA ASP A 155 15.30 -22.60 -21.75
C ASP A 155 16.26 -21.73 -20.94
N GLN A 156 15.81 -20.64 -20.36
CA GLN A 156 16.62 -19.74 -19.54
C GLN A 156 16.56 -20.07 -18.04
N CYS A 157 15.65 -20.98 -17.63
CA CYS A 157 15.43 -21.30 -16.23
C CYS A 157 16.59 -22.14 -15.64
N ILE A 158 17.21 -21.61 -14.60
CA ILE A 158 18.31 -22.25 -13.86
C ILE A 158 17.84 -23.14 -12.70
N LEU A 159 16.54 -23.27 -12.48
CA LEU A 159 15.92 -24.05 -11.40
C LEU A 159 16.39 -23.61 -9.98
N CYS A 160 16.59 -22.32 -9.76
CA CYS A 160 17.04 -21.80 -8.47
C CYS A 160 15.98 -21.87 -7.36
N GLY A 161 14.70 -22.01 -7.70
CA GLY A 161 13.59 -22.14 -6.75
C GLY A 161 13.03 -20.82 -6.21
N ARG A 162 13.66 -19.65 -6.49
CA ARG A 162 13.19 -18.35 -5.91
C ARG A 162 11.74 -18.03 -6.21
N CYS A 163 11.27 -18.27 -7.44
CA CYS A 163 9.88 -18.02 -7.84
C CYS A 163 8.88 -18.94 -7.11
N VAL A 164 9.28 -20.18 -6.84
CA VAL A 164 8.46 -21.15 -6.10
C VAL A 164 8.37 -20.72 -4.64
N GLU A 165 9.50 -20.46 -3.98
CA GLU A 165 9.54 -19.99 -2.59
C GLU A 165 8.72 -18.70 -2.39
N ALA A 166 8.86 -17.73 -3.31
CA ALA A 166 8.08 -16.51 -3.28
C ALA A 166 6.56 -16.77 -3.41
N CYS A 167 6.15 -17.69 -4.27
CA CYS A 167 4.75 -18.06 -4.43
C CYS A 167 4.20 -18.85 -3.24
N GLN A 168 5.03 -19.73 -2.67
CA GLN A 168 4.64 -20.63 -1.57
C GLN A 168 4.60 -19.92 -0.21
N ASP A 169 5.63 -19.12 0.12
CA ASP A 169 5.86 -18.65 1.49
C ASP A 169 5.86 -17.11 1.65
N VAL A 170 5.96 -16.34 0.55
CA VAL A 170 5.80 -14.88 0.61
C VAL A 170 4.37 -14.47 0.29
N GLU A 171 3.86 -14.88 -0.87
CA GLU A 171 2.51 -14.52 -1.32
C GLU A 171 1.44 -15.52 -0.87
N VAL A 172 1.85 -16.75 -0.54
CA VAL A 172 0.99 -17.86 -0.10
C VAL A 172 -0.19 -18.08 -1.06
N ASN A 173 0.11 -18.04 -2.37
CA ASN A 173 -0.83 -18.41 -3.44
C ASN A 173 -0.69 -19.88 -3.86
N GLU A 174 0.49 -20.47 -3.62
CA GLU A 174 0.78 -21.90 -3.73
C GLU A 174 0.57 -22.51 -5.14
N THR A 175 0.63 -21.66 -6.16
CA THR A 175 0.42 -22.05 -7.57
C THR A 175 1.67 -22.68 -8.19
N LEU A 176 2.88 -22.23 -7.82
CA LEU A 176 4.15 -22.63 -8.44
C LEU A 176 4.79 -23.83 -7.74
N SER A 177 5.32 -24.76 -8.52
CA SER A 177 6.18 -25.85 -8.06
C SER A 177 7.26 -26.17 -9.12
N ILE A 178 8.22 -27.04 -8.78
CA ILE A 178 9.17 -27.61 -9.75
C ILE A 178 8.83 -29.08 -9.92
N ASP A 179 8.56 -29.50 -11.16
CA ASP A 179 8.42 -30.90 -11.50
C ASP A 179 9.82 -31.52 -11.73
N TRP A 180 10.33 -32.21 -10.72
CA TRP A 180 11.64 -32.86 -10.71
C TRP A 180 11.64 -34.25 -11.35
N ASP A 181 10.48 -34.85 -11.55
CA ASP A 181 10.33 -36.23 -12.04
C ASP A 181 10.47 -36.33 -13.58
N ARG A 182 10.58 -35.19 -14.26
CA ARG A 182 10.77 -35.13 -15.71
C ARG A 182 12.25 -35.31 -16.09
N GLU A 183 12.48 -35.83 -17.28
CA GLU A 183 13.82 -35.88 -17.90
C GLU A 183 14.47 -34.48 -17.94
N HIS A 184 13.67 -33.44 -18.21
CA HIS A 184 14.06 -32.03 -18.13
C HIS A 184 13.18 -31.31 -17.10
N PRO A 185 13.61 -31.17 -15.83
CA PRO A 185 12.83 -30.47 -14.80
C PRO A 185 12.49 -29.02 -15.20
N ARG A 186 11.30 -28.57 -14.83
CA ARG A 186 10.85 -27.20 -15.07
C ARG A 186 9.92 -26.68 -13.96
N VAL A 187 9.75 -25.36 -13.89
CA VAL A 187 8.71 -24.72 -13.09
C VAL A 187 7.37 -24.96 -13.76
N ILE A 188 6.37 -25.32 -12.97
CA ILE A 188 5.01 -25.57 -13.42
C ILE A 188 4.01 -24.78 -12.58
N TRP A 189 2.83 -24.51 -13.17
CA TRP A 189 1.68 -23.88 -12.52
C TRP A 189 0.64 -24.97 -12.22
N ASP A 190 0.15 -25.02 -10.97
CA ASP A 190 -0.77 -26.07 -10.48
C ASP A 190 -0.32 -27.49 -10.88
N ASN A 191 -1.10 -28.22 -11.66
CA ASN A 191 -0.80 -29.53 -12.18
C ASN A 191 -0.26 -29.49 -13.62
N ASP A 192 0.60 -28.52 -13.92
CA ASP A 192 1.23 -28.33 -15.24
C ASP A 192 0.25 -27.83 -16.33
N VAL A 193 -0.56 -26.84 -15.96
CA VAL A 193 -1.40 -26.10 -16.92
C VAL A 193 -0.71 -24.82 -17.38
N PRO A 194 -1.09 -24.21 -18.51
CA PRO A 194 -0.59 -22.90 -18.94
C PRO A 194 -0.86 -21.82 -17.89
N ILE A 195 -0.02 -20.77 -17.85
CA ILE A 195 -0.17 -19.64 -16.92
C ILE A 195 -1.61 -19.09 -16.92
N ASN A 196 -2.20 -18.94 -18.10
CA ASN A 196 -3.57 -18.38 -18.26
C ASN A 196 -4.71 -19.32 -17.79
N GLU A 197 -4.44 -20.58 -17.57
CA GLU A 197 -5.43 -21.58 -17.15
C GLU A 197 -5.25 -21.97 -15.67
N SER A 198 -4.22 -21.44 -15.03
CA SER A 198 -3.86 -21.75 -13.65
C SER A 198 -4.62 -20.90 -12.63
N SER A 199 -4.48 -21.28 -11.35
CA SER A 199 -4.96 -20.50 -10.21
C SER A 199 -4.13 -19.22 -9.93
N CYS A 200 -3.20 -18.87 -10.81
CA CYS A 200 -2.29 -17.74 -10.64
C CYS A 200 -3.05 -16.41 -10.56
N VAL A 201 -2.86 -15.67 -9.46
CA VAL A 201 -3.44 -14.33 -9.25
C VAL A 201 -2.66 -13.20 -9.92
N SER A 202 -1.67 -13.52 -10.75
CA SER A 202 -0.84 -12.55 -11.49
C SER A 202 -0.17 -11.48 -10.61
N CYS A 203 0.24 -11.81 -9.38
CA CYS A 203 0.93 -10.86 -8.51
C CYS A 203 2.31 -10.43 -9.05
N GLY A 204 2.90 -11.18 -10.00
CA GLY A 204 4.18 -10.89 -10.62
C GLY A 204 5.41 -11.11 -9.72
N GLN A 205 5.23 -11.71 -8.53
CA GLN A 205 6.32 -11.92 -7.60
C GLN A 205 7.40 -12.86 -8.14
N CYS A 206 6.99 -13.87 -8.91
CA CYS A 206 7.92 -14.77 -9.59
C CYS A 206 8.87 -14.05 -10.56
N ALA A 207 8.37 -13.04 -11.30
CA ALA A 207 9.20 -12.19 -12.17
C ALA A 207 10.09 -11.25 -11.33
N THR A 208 9.57 -10.68 -10.24
CA THR A 208 10.32 -9.82 -9.32
C THR A 208 11.58 -10.49 -8.75
N VAL A 209 11.46 -11.75 -8.34
CA VAL A 209 12.57 -12.47 -7.66
C VAL A 209 13.43 -13.32 -8.60
N CYS A 210 13.08 -13.40 -9.89
CA CYS A 210 13.87 -14.19 -10.84
C CYS A 210 15.26 -13.54 -11.05
N PRO A 211 16.37 -14.28 -10.86
CA PRO A 211 17.71 -13.73 -11.00
C PRO A 211 18.18 -13.59 -12.45
N CYS A 212 17.34 -13.97 -13.41
CA CYS A 212 17.64 -13.98 -14.85
C CYS A 212 16.36 -13.76 -15.68
N ASN A 213 16.49 -13.85 -16.99
CA ASN A 213 15.38 -13.64 -17.93
C ASN A 213 14.42 -14.83 -18.12
N ALA A 214 14.41 -15.81 -17.21
CA ALA A 214 13.48 -16.93 -17.30
C ALA A 214 12.03 -16.50 -17.01
N MET A 215 11.82 -15.67 -15.98
CA MET A 215 10.55 -14.99 -15.72
C MET A 215 10.76 -13.50 -15.99
N MET A 216 9.96 -12.90 -16.86
CA MET A 216 10.14 -11.50 -17.26
C MET A 216 8.78 -10.89 -17.63
N GLU A 217 8.59 -9.63 -17.31
CA GLU A 217 7.43 -8.85 -17.71
C GLU A 217 7.36 -8.74 -19.24
N VAL A 218 6.16 -8.90 -19.81
CA VAL A 218 5.95 -8.84 -21.28
C VAL A 218 6.34 -7.47 -21.83
N ASN A 219 6.08 -6.38 -21.10
CA ASN A 219 6.45 -5.02 -21.51
C ASN A 219 7.96 -4.77 -21.65
N MET A 220 8.79 -5.62 -21.04
CA MET A 220 10.24 -5.53 -21.23
C MET A 220 10.69 -6.15 -22.54
N GLU A 221 9.96 -7.12 -23.06
CA GLU A 221 10.35 -7.87 -24.26
C GLU A 221 10.35 -6.95 -25.48
N GLY A 222 11.50 -6.78 -26.08
CA GLY A 222 11.70 -5.88 -27.20
C GLY A 222 11.92 -4.40 -26.82
N ASN A 223 11.74 -4.00 -25.57
CA ASN A 223 11.78 -2.60 -25.17
C ASN A 223 12.93 -2.25 -24.21
N ALA A 224 13.29 -3.15 -23.30
CA ALA A 224 14.22 -2.84 -22.21
C ALA A 224 15.68 -3.06 -22.56
N GLY A 225 16.01 -4.13 -23.27
CA GLY A 225 17.38 -4.58 -23.52
C GLY A 225 18.06 -4.00 -24.75
N TYR A 226 17.34 -3.31 -25.62
CA TYR A 226 17.89 -2.87 -26.90
C TYR A 226 18.84 -1.69 -26.82
N LEU A 227 19.99 -1.83 -27.45
CA LEU A 227 20.86 -0.71 -27.82
C LEU A 227 20.38 0.00 -29.09
N THR A 228 19.63 -0.69 -29.94
CA THR A 228 19.11 -0.19 -31.21
C THR A 228 17.60 -0.48 -31.29
N ASP A 229 16.87 0.26 -32.10
CA ASP A 229 15.46 0.02 -32.39
C ASP A 229 15.27 -1.21 -33.28
N THR A 230 15.70 -2.38 -32.79
CA THR A 230 15.60 -3.64 -33.49
C THR A 230 14.21 -4.20 -33.35
N GLU A 231 13.54 -4.47 -34.46
CA GLU A 231 12.21 -5.07 -34.46
C GLU A 231 12.17 -6.42 -33.70
N PRO A 232 11.13 -6.70 -32.91
CA PRO A 232 11.01 -7.93 -32.11
C PRO A 232 11.25 -9.23 -32.88
N GLY A 233 10.84 -9.27 -34.14
CA GLY A 233 11.06 -10.42 -35.01
C GLY A 233 12.54 -10.62 -35.36
N SER A 234 13.30 -9.55 -35.50
CA SER A 234 14.75 -9.60 -35.74
C SER A 234 15.50 -10.08 -34.50
N LEU A 235 15.05 -9.68 -33.31
CA LEU A 235 15.60 -10.19 -32.06
C LEU A 235 15.36 -11.69 -31.92
N ALA A 236 14.15 -12.17 -32.12
CA ALA A 236 13.83 -13.59 -32.08
C ALA A 236 14.73 -14.38 -33.03
N ALA A 237 14.95 -13.85 -34.23
CA ALA A 237 15.85 -14.47 -35.21
C ALA A 237 17.32 -14.48 -34.73
N MET A 238 17.78 -13.43 -34.07
CA MET A 238 19.13 -13.38 -33.47
C MET A 238 19.28 -14.38 -32.32
N ILE A 239 18.30 -14.49 -31.45
CA ILE A 239 18.28 -15.49 -30.36
C ILE A 239 18.26 -16.90 -30.94
N ASP A 240 17.45 -17.17 -31.97
CA ASP A 240 17.42 -18.46 -32.65
C ASP A 240 18.72 -18.82 -33.36
N LEU A 241 19.41 -17.81 -33.89
CA LEU A 241 20.73 -17.98 -34.46
C LEU A 241 21.75 -18.35 -33.39
N THR A 242 21.74 -17.66 -32.25
CA THR A 242 22.63 -17.98 -31.11
C THR A 242 22.39 -19.38 -30.58
N LYS A 243 21.14 -19.83 -30.49
CA LYS A 243 20.78 -21.20 -30.08
C LYS A 243 21.29 -22.28 -31.03
N LYS A 244 21.55 -21.94 -32.28
CA LYS A 244 22.06 -22.86 -33.30
C LYS A 244 23.57 -22.78 -33.50
N ALA A 245 24.25 -21.81 -32.86
CA ALA A 245 25.71 -21.67 -32.95
C ALA A 245 26.40 -22.81 -32.16
N GLU A 246 27.55 -23.28 -32.65
CA GLU A 246 28.33 -24.31 -31.95
C GLU A 246 29.12 -23.69 -30.77
N PRO A 247 29.41 -24.46 -29.72
CA PRO A 247 30.30 -24.02 -28.67
C PRO A 247 31.63 -23.55 -29.20
N GLY A 248 32.08 -22.33 -28.90
CA GLY A 248 33.31 -21.73 -29.39
C GLY A 248 33.12 -20.65 -30.45
N ASP A 249 31.91 -20.41 -30.95
CA ASP A 249 31.59 -19.28 -31.83
C ASP A 249 31.49 -17.93 -31.07
N GLY A 250 32.14 -17.86 -29.98
CA GLY A 250 32.34 -16.94 -28.87
C GLY A 250 31.82 -15.49 -28.91
N LEU A 251 31.71 -14.85 -30.06
CA LEU A 251 31.33 -13.44 -30.18
C LEU A 251 29.82 -13.15 -29.90
N LEU A 252 28.94 -14.15 -30.06
CA LEU A 252 27.52 -14.00 -29.88
C LEU A 252 27.04 -14.26 -28.43
N PHE A 253 27.91 -14.89 -27.63
CA PHE A 253 27.61 -15.29 -26.25
C PHE A 253 28.37 -14.47 -25.21
N ALA A 254 29.11 -13.44 -25.64
CA ALA A 254 29.89 -12.64 -24.72
C ALA A 254 29.04 -11.93 -23.69
N VAL A 255 29.44 -11.99 -22.45
CA VAL A 255 29.00 -11.09 -21.41
C VAL A 255 29.57 -9.71 -21.70
N SER A 256 28.68 -8.68 -21.76
CA SER A 256 29.09 -7.33 -22.10
C SER A 256 28.62 -6.36 -21.00
N ASP A 257 29.52 -6.02 -20.10
CA ASP A 257 29.27 -5.05 -19.04
C ASP A 257 29.03 -3.65 -19.60
N SER A 258 29.82 -3.23 -20.59
CA SER A 258 29.65 -1.94 -21.26
C SER A 258 28.27 -1.78 -21.88
N GLU A 259 27.69 -2.82 -22.46
CA GLU A 259 26.35 -2.76 -23.02
C GLU A 259 25.27 -2.74 -21.93
N ALA A 260 25.46 -3.47 -20.83
CA ALA A 260 24.56 -3.43 -19.69
C ALA A 260 24.51 -2.03 -19.07
N GLU A 261 25.65 -1.38 -18.90
CA GLU A 261 25.73 -0.01 -18.39
C GLU A 261 25.07 1.00 -19.36
N MET A 262 25.29 0.90 -20.66
CA MET A 262 24.62 1.75 -21.64
C MET A 262 23.09 1.59 -21.62
N ARG A 263 22.57 0.41 -21.39
CA ARG A 263 21.14 0.15 -21.24
C ARG A 263 20.60 0.73 -19.95
N LYS A 264 21.32 0.54 -18.85
CA LYS A 264 21.00 1.09 -17.53
C LYS A 264 20.84 2.60 -17.58
N GLU A 265 21.73 3.32 -18.28
CA GLU A 265 21.65 4.77 -18.46
C GLU A 265 20.41 5.27 -19.23
N ARG A 266 19.79 4.41 -20.04
CA ARG A 266 18.59 4.74 -20.84
C ARG A 266 17.28 4.46 -20.09
N ILE A 267 17.33 3.80 -18.94
CA ILE A 267 16.17 3.45 -18.13
C ILE A 267 16.14 4.32 -16.88
N ASN A 268 15.07 5.08 -16.74
CA ASN A 268 14.81 5.84 -15.50
C ASN A 268 14.15 4.95 -14.46
N LYS A 269 14.69 4.96 -13.24
CA LYS A 269 14.14 4.23 -12.09
C LYS A 269 13.65 5.25 -11.07
N THR A 270 12.34 5.35 -10.89
CA THR A 270 11.73 6.34 -10.00
C THR A 270 11.02 5.65 -8.85
N LYS A 271 11.42 5.97 -7.63
CA LYS A 271 10.74 5.50 -6.41
C LYS A 271 9.39 6.18 -6.27
N THR A 272 8.34 5.40 -6.05
CA THR A 272 6.98 5.93 -5.89
C THR A 272 6.10 4.97 -5.08
N VAL A 273 4.83 5.34 -4.93
CA VAL A 273 3.82 4.59 -4.17
C VAL A 273 2.65 4.22 -5.09
N CYS A 274 2.13 3.02 -4.90
CA CYS A 274 0.95 2.52 -5.62
C CYS A 274 -0.29 3.38 -5.37
N THR A 275 -1.08 3.62 -6.42
CA THR A 275 -2.29 4.45 -6.38
C THR A 275 -3.58 3.68 -6.23
N TYR A 276 -3.54 2.37 -6.01
CA TYR A 276 -4.76 1.55 -6.05
C TYR A 276 -5.46 1.44 -4.70
N CYS A 277 -4.80 0.93 -3.68
CA CYS A 277 -5.46 0.69 -2.39
C CYS A 277 -4.64 1.22 -1.20
N GLY A 278 -5.26 1.21 -0.03
CA GLY A 278 -4.71 1.73 1.21
C GLY A 278 -3.51 0.97 1.79
N VAL A 279 -3.03 -0.10 1.16
CA VAL A 279 -1.75 -0.73 1.57
C VAL A 279 -0.58 0.22 1.43
N GLY A 280 -0.56 1.07 0.37
CA GLY A 280 0.54 2.00 0.15
C GLY A 280 1.85 1.30 -0.25
N CYS A 281 1.79 0.33 -1.16
CA CYS A 281 2.98 -0.37 -1.65
C CYS A 281 3.96 0.59 -2.31
N SER A 282 5.24 0.59 -1.88
CA SER A 282 6.32 1.36 -2.47
C SER A 282 7.15 0.50 -3.42
N PHE A 283 7.64 1.09 -4.50
CA PHE A 283 8.43 0.39 -5.51
C PHE A 283 9.16 1.39 -6.45
N ASP A 284 10.11 0.89 -7.22
CA ASP A 284 10.68 1.59 -8.35
C ASP A 284 9.85 1.33 -9.62
N VAL A 285 9.44 2.40 -10.30
CA VAL A 285 8.87 2.33 -11.66
C VAL A 285 10.00 2.55 -12.66
N TRP A 286 10.16 1.61 -13.58
CA TRP A 286 11.18 1.66 -14.61
C TRP A 286 10.55 2.18 -15.90
N THR A 287 11.04 3.31 -16.38
CA THR A 287 10.50 3.98 -17.57
C THR A 287 11.58 4.24 -18.60
N LYS A 288 11.19 4.17 -19.88
CA LYS A 288 11.97 4.57 -21.05
C LYS A 288 11.01 5.22 -22.05
N ASP A 289 11.27 6.46 -22.46
CA ASP A 289 10.49 7.19 -23.46
C ASP A 289 8.95 7.17 -23.19
N ARG A 290 8.51 7.39 -21.96
CA ARG A 290 7.15 7.23 -21.43
C ARG A 290 6.65 5.79 -21.29
N GLU A 291 7.30 4.79 -21.87
CA GLU A 291 6.92 3.40 -21.65
C GLU A 291 7.25 2.95 -20.22
N ILE A 292 6.29 2.31 -19.56
CA ILE A 292 6.48 1.68 -18.25
C ILE A 292 6.91 0.23 -18.51
N LEU A 293 8.19 -0.05 -18.30
CA LEU A 293 8.79 -1.37 -18.58
C LEU A 293 8.44 -2.38 -17.50
N LYS A 294 8.64 -2.01 -16.24
CA LYS A 294 8.28 -2.82 -15.08
C LYS A 294 8.13 -2.02 -13.79
N VAL A 295 7.51 -2.64 -12.80
CA VAL A 295 7.46 -2.17 -11.42
C VAL A 295 8.25 -3.13 -10.55
N GLN A 296 9.24 -2.63 -9.80
CA GLN A 296 10.16 -3.43 -9.01
C GLN A 296 10.06 -3.06 -7.52
N PRO A 297 9.38 -3.86 -6.68
CA PRO A 297 9.40 -3.65 -5.23
C PRO A 297 10.78 -3.99 -4.65
N SER A 298 11.09 -3.44 -3.48
CA SER A 298 12.35 -3.62 -2.78
C SER A 298 12.11 -4.21 -1.40
N HIS A 299 13.09 -4.91 -0.86
CA HIS A 299 13.11 -5.33 0.54
C HIS A 299 12.91 -4.13 1.50
N ASP A 300 13.42 -2.96 1.13
CA ASP A 300 13.31 -1.73 1.91
C ASP A 300 11.95 -1.02 1.80
N SER A 301 11.04 -1.52 0.96
CA SER A 301 9.68 -0.96 0.85
C SER A 301 8.95 -1.12 2.18
N PRO A 302 8.49 -0.02 2.83
CA PRO A 302 8.11 -0.06 4.24
C PRO A 302 6.84 -0.88 4.50
N ALA A 303 5.81 -0.77 3.65
CA ALA A 303 4.54 -1.43 3.86
C ALA A 303 4.48 -2.84 3.23
N ASN A 304 5.08 -3.02 2.08
CA ASN A 304 4.92 -4.23 1.25
C ASN A 304 6.16 -5.11 1.15
N LYS A 305 7.35 -4.63 1.53
CA LYS A 305 8.61 -5.34 1.27
C LYS A 305 8.68 -5.68 -0.23
N ILE A 306 9.02 -6.91 -0.57
CA ILE A 306 9.06 -7.37 -1.97
C ILE A 306 7.69 -7.72 -2.56
N SER A 307 6.62 -7.74 -1.75
CA SER A 307 5.28 -8.14 -2.20
C SER A 307 4.61 -7.08 -3.07
N THR A 308 3.87 -7.53 -4.07
CA THR A 308 2.97 -6.71 -4.89
C THR A 308 1.72 -7.52 -5.28
N CYS A 309 0.72 -6.83 -5.83
CA CYS A 309 -0.42 -7.49 -6.45
C CYS A 309 -0.51 -7.12 -7.94
N VAL A 310 -1.39 -7.79 -8.68
CA VAL A 310 -1.62 -7.52 -10.09
C VAL A 310 -1.86 -6.03 -10.39
N LYS A 311 -2.62 -5.33 -9.52
CA LYS A 311 -2.94 -3.90 -9.69
C LYS A 311 -1.69 -3.04 -9.63
N GLY A 312 -0.94 -3.10 -8.54
CA GLY A 312 0.28 -2.30 -8.37
C GLY A 312 1.40 -2.66 -9.33
N LYS A 313 1.48 -3.94 -9.75
CA LYS A 313 2.53 -4.42 -10.65
C LYS A 313 2.26 -4.08 -12.12
N PHE A 314 1.00 -4.21 -12.60
CA PHE A 314 0.72 -4.23 -14.04
C PHE A 314 -0.36 -3.26 -14.52
N SER A 315 -1.15 -2.65 -13.64
CA SER A 315 -2.33 -1.87 -14.06
C SER A 315 -2.02 -0.39 -14.33
N TRP A 316 -0.94 -0.09 -15.04
CA TRP A 316 -0.48 1.28 -15.34
C TRP A 316 -0.85 1.76 -16.75
N GLY A 317 -1.60 0.97 -17.51
CA GLY A 317 -1.97 1.29 -18.89
C GLY A 317 -2.78 2.59 -19.05
N HIS A 318 -3.50 3.03 -17.99
CA HIS A 318 -4.25 4.27 -18.00
C HIS A 318 -3.35 5.51 -18.21
N ILE A 319 -2.08 5.48 -17.78
CA ILE A 319 -1.14 6.61 -17.88
C ILE A 319 -0.93 7.07 -19.33
N ASN A 320 -0.85 6.11 -20.25
CA ASN A 320 -0.61 6.36 -21.68
C ASN A 320 -1.84 6.09 -22.56
N SER A 321 -3.04 6.02 -21.95
CA SER A 321 -4.29 5.83 -22.69
C SER A 321 -4.53 7.02 -23.64
N ASP A 322 -4.98 6.73 -24.84
CA ASP A 322 -5.41 7.73 -25.83
C ASP A 322 -6.71 8.44 -25.46
N GLN A 323 -7.43 7.93 -24.47
CA GLN A 323 -8.64 8.52 -23.92
C GLN A 323 -8.34 9.59 -22.84
N ARG A 324 -7.07 9.78 -22.44
CA ARG A 324 -6.67 10.81 -21.48
C ARG A 324 -7.02 12.20 -21.98
N LEU A 325 -7.56 13.03 -21.08
CA LEU A 325 -7.75 14.44 -21.32
C LEU A 325 -6.40 15.15 -21.41
N THR A 326 -6.18 15.90 -22.49
CA THR A 326 -4.95 16.65 -22.75
C THR A 326 -5.18 18.17 -22.77
N LYS A 327 -6.43 18.63 -22.90
CA LYS A 327 -6.84 20.02 -22.87
C LYS A 327 -8.10 20.24 -22.05
N PRO A 328 -8.32 21.42 -21.48
CA PRO A 328 -9.60 21.75 -20.85
C PRO A 328 -10.75 21.70 -21.85
N LEU A 329 -11.91 21.28 -21.35
CA LEU A 329 -13.16 21.25 -22.11
C LEU A 329 -14.15 22.26 -21.52
N VAL A 330 -14.81 23.06 -22.38
CA VAL A 330 -15.89 23.95 -21.99
C VAL A 330 -17.14 23.61 -22.78
N ARG A 331 -18.29 23.52 -22.12
CA ARG A 331 -19.57 23.25 -22.76
C ARG A 331 -20.10 24.53 -23.42
N LYS A 332 -20.29 24.48 -24.73
CA LYS A 332 -20.88 25.57 -25.53
C LYS A 332 -22.01 25.03 -26.39
N ASN A 333 -23.20 25.57 -26.24
CA ASN A 333 -24.40 25.12 -26.94
C ASN A 333 -24.74 23.63 -26.77
N GLY A 334 -24.44 23.07 -25.60
CA GLY A 334 -24.68 21.67 -25.27
C GLY A 334 -23.55 20.69 -25.61
N GLU A 335 -22.53 21.13 -26.35
CA GLU A 335 -21.39 20.30 -26.77
C GLU A 335 -20.09 20.75 -26.10
N PHE A 336 -19.18 19.81 -25.84
CA PHE A 336 -17.83 20.12 -25.34
C PHE A 336 -16.90 20.60 -26.48
N HIS A 337 -16.14 21.62 -26.15
CA HIS A 337 -15.10 22.17 -27.02
C HIS A 337 -13.78 22.21 -26.27
N GLU A 338 -12.72 21.71 -26.88
CA GLU A 338 -11.37 21.92 -26.36
C GLU A 338 -11.03 23.40 -26.40
N VAL A 339 -10.46 23.92 -25.31
CA VAL A 339 -10.08 25.31 -25.15
C VAL A 339 -8.72 25.43 -24.49
N GLU A 340 -8.12 26.62 -24.57
CA GLU A 340 -6.91 26.91 -23.79
C GLU A 340 -7.25 27.14 -22.30
N TRP A 341 -6.27 26.95 -21.41
CA TRP A 341 -6.45 27.08 -19.96
C TRP A 341 -7.05 28.45 -19.55
N GLU A 342 -6.62 29.54 -20.21
CA GLU A 342 -7.10 30.90 -19.92
C GLU A 342 -8.61 30.99 -20.11
N GLU A 343 -9.15 30.45 -21.22
CA GLU A 343 -10.59 30.48 -21.50
C GLU A 343 -11.39 29.66 -20.49
N ALA A 344 -10.89 28.45 -20.11
CA ALA A 344 -11.56 27.64 -19.10
C ALA A 344 -11.58 28.34 -17.74
N LEU A 345 -10.46 28.93 -17.34
CA LEU A 345 -10.35 29.70 -16.10
C LEU A 345 -11.23 30.94 -16.08
N ASP A 346 -11.40 31.64 -17.23
CA ASP A 346 -12.31 32.79 -17.35
C ASP A 346 -13.77 32.35 -17.10
N VAL A 347 -14.18 31.19 -17.63
CA VAL A 347 -15.53 30.65 -17.42
C VAL A 347 -15.75 30.31 -15.93
N ILE A 348 -14.76 29.66 -15.31
CA ILE A 348 -14.79 29.29 -13.88
C ILE A 348 -14.84 30.53 -13.01
N GLU A 349 -13.95 31.52 -13.23
CA GLU A 349 -13.88 32.74 -12.47
C GLU A 349 -15.22 33.50 -12.51
N LYS A 350 -15.77 33.68 -13.73
CA LYS A 350 -17.03 34.39 -13.95
C LYS A 350 -18.19 33.77 -13.18
N ASN A 351 -18.36 32.44 -13.28
CA ASN A 351 -19.49 31.75 -12.66
C ASN A 351 -19.33 31.65 -11.13
N PHE A 352 -18.16 31.30 -10.64
CA PHE A 352 -17.91 31.23 -9.20
C PHE A 352 -18.05 32.61 -8.52
N LYS A 353 -17.51 33.69 -9.14
CA LYS A 353 -17.69 35.05 -8.61
C LYS A 353 -19.17 35.47 -8.62
N ARG A 354 -19.90 35.14 -9.68
CA ARG A 354 -21.32 35.42 -9.77
C ARG A 354 -22.10 34.74 -8.65
N ILE A 355 -21.97 33.40 -8.52
CA ILE A 355 -22.68 32.59 -7.51
C ILE A 355 -22.32 33.06 -6.09
N LYS A 356 -21.01 33.25 -5.83
CA LYS A 356 -20.55 33.74 -4.52
C LYS A 356 -21.12 35.11 -4.16
N ASN A 357 -21.20 36.04 -5.12
CA ASN A 357 -21.71 37.39 -4.89
C ASN A 357 -23.25 37.43 -4.76
N GLU A 358 -23.96 36.58 -5.49
CA GLU A 358 -25.42 36.56 -5.53
C GLU A 358 -26.00 35.79 -4.32
N TYR A 359 -25.43 34.65 -3.95
CA TYR A 359 -25.97 33.74 -2.94
C TYR A 359 -25.09 33.60 -1.69
N GLY A 360 -23.78 33.82 -1.79
CA GLY A 360 -22.80 33.61 -0.71
C GLY A 360 -21.98 32.34 -0.86
N GLY A 361 -20.94 32.17 -0.01
CA GLY A 361 -20.03 31.03 -0.03
C GLY A 361 -20.68 29.68 0.24
N ASP A 362 -21.66 29.64 1.15
CA ASP A 362 -22.34 28.41 1.55
C ASP A 362 -23.20 27.77 0.45
N HIS A 363 -23.36 28.43 -0.69
CA HIS A 363 -24.04 27.93 -1.88
C HIS A 363 -23.08 27.25 -2.89
N LEU A 364 -21.77 27.16 -2.57
CA LEU A 364 -20.79 26.40 -3.33
C LEU A 364 -20.40 25.14 -2.55
N ALA A 365 -20.26 24.03 -3.26
CA ALA A 365 -19.91 22.73 -2.70
C ALA A 365 -18.72 22.09 -3.43
N PHE A 366 -17.97 21.26 -2.71
CA PHE A 366 -16.70 20.70 -3.16
C PHE A 366 -16.62 19.23 -2.77
N ILE A 367 -16.29 18.34 -3.72
CA ILE A 367 -16.01 16.93 -3.45
C ILE A 367 -14.58 16.64 -3.80
N ALA A 368 -13.80 16.22 -2.81
CA ALA A 368 -12.38 15.95 -2.91
C ALA A 368 -12.08 14.49 -3.20
N SER A 369 -11.01 14.23 -3.93
CA SER A 369 -10.55 12.89 -4.24
C SER A 369 -9.81 12.25 -3.08
N SER A 370 -10.06 10.96 -2.86
CA SER A 370 -9.20 10.09 -2.04
C SER A 370 -8.07 9.44 -2.83
N LYS A 371 -7.90 9.79 -4.11
CA LYS A 371 -6.81 9.36 -5.00
C LYS A 371 -5.69 10.38 -5.13
N GLY A 372 -5.98 11.64 -4.87
CA GLY A 372 -5.01 12.73 -4.89
C GLY A 372 -4.03 12.68 -3.71
N THR A 373 -3.02 13.55 -3.75
CA THR A 373 -2.01 13.64 -2.69
C THR A 373 -2.54 14.32 -1.43
N ASN A 374 -1.79 14.24 -0.34
CA ASN A 374 -2.08 14.98 0.89
C ASN A 374 -2.12 16.48 0.61
N GLU A 375 -1.16 16.97 -0.16
CA GLU A 375 -1.02 18.39 -0.55
C GLU A 375 -2.23 18.86 -1.37
N GLU A 376 -2.71 18.02 -2.28
CA GLU A 376 -3.88 18.32 -3.10
C GLU A 376 -5.17 18.33 -2.26
N SER A 377 -5.33 17.35 -1.37
CA SER A 377 -6.46 17.31 -0.44
C SER A 377 -6.45 18.53 0.51
N TYR A 378 -5.24 18.92 0.99
CA TYR A 378 -5.08 20.14 1.79
C TYR A 378 -5.45 21.40 1.00
N LEU A 379 -4.98 21.53 -0.23
CA LEU A 379 -5.31 22.72 -1.03
C LEU A 379 -6.78 22.77 -1.44
N MET A 380 -7.45 21.63 -1.65
CA MET A 380 -8.88 21.60 -1.96
C MET A 380 -9.70 22.14 -0.78
N GLN A 381 -9.42 21.72 0.46
CA GLN A 381 -10.11 22.27 1.63
C GLN A 381 -9.75 23.74 1.88
N LYS A 382 -8.50 24.13 1.62
CA LYS A 382 -8.08 25.55 1.70
C LYS A 382 -8.80 26.39 0.66
N LEU A 383 -8.94 25.88 -0.57
CA LEU A 383 -9.69 26.54 -1.65
C LEU A 383 -11.15 26.77 -1.23
N SER A 384 -11.82 25.73 -0.74
CA SER A 384 -13.21 25.82 -0.26
C SER A 384 -13.36 26.87 0.83
N ARG A 385 -12.53 26.82 1.86
CA ARG A 385 -12.66 27.66 3.07
C ARG A 385 -12.09 29.06 2.90
N GLN A 386 -10.84 29.20 2.44
CA GLN A 386 -10.19 30.49 2.30
C GLN A 386 -10.75 31.28 1.12
N VAL A 387 -10.85 30.65 -0.05
CA VAL A 387 -11.16 31.36 -1.30
C VAL A 387 -12.67 31.55 -1.44
N PHE A 388 -13.45 30.52 -1.15
CA PHE A 388 -14.91 30.55 -1.34
C PHE A 388 -15.68 30.85 -0.07
N GLY A 389 -15.13 30.61 1.11
CA GLY A 389 -15.80 30.82 2.40
C GLY A 389 -16.82 29.74 2.71
N SER A 390 -16.69 28.56 2.09
CA SER A 390 -17.60 27.42 2.25
C SER A 390 -16.96 26.31 3.08
N ASN A 391 -17.74 25.69 3.97
CA ASN A 391 -17.38 24.44 4.62
C ASN A 391 -18.05 23.23 3.97
N ASN A 392 -18.79 23.39 2.86
CA ASN A 392 -19.39 22.31 2.10
C ASN A 392 -18.31 21.59 1.31
N ILE A 393 -17.50 20.80 1.99
CA ILE A 393 -16.45 19.95 1.41
C ILE A 393 -16.48 18.60 2.09
N ASP A 394 -16.44 17.54 1.29
CA ASP A 394 -16.34 16.17 1.78
C ASP A 394 -15.55 15.30 0.77
N ASN A 395 -15.36 14.02 1.08
CA ASN A 395 -14.66 13.07 0.22
C ASN A 395 -15.25 11.66 0.37
N CYS A 396 -14.80 10.70 -0.41
CA CYS A 396 -15.35 9.34 -0.42
C CYS A 396 -15.21 8.61 0.94
N SER A 397 -14.42 9.10 1.90
CA SER A 397 -14.33 8.49 3.24
C SER A 397 -15.67 8.45 3.94
N ARG A 398 -16.59 9.36 3.59
CA ARG A 398 -17.99 9.39 4.06
C ARG A 398 -18.68 8.04 3.88
N TYR A 399 -18.48 7.42 2.73
CA TYR A 399 -19.03 6.11 2.37
C TYR A 399 -18.09 4.94 2.71
N CYS A 400 -16.89 5.21 3.19
CA CYS A 400 -15.84 4.22 3.40
C CYS A 400 -15.59 4.00 4.89
N GLN A 401 -14.65 4.73 5.47
CA GLN A 401 -14.16 4.50 6.84
C GLN A 401 -14.36 5.70 7.79
N ALA A 402 -15.09 6.75 7.41
CA ALA A 402 -15.46 7.79 8.35
C ALA A 402 -16.26 7.23 9.55
N PRO A 403 -17.16 6.23 9.37
CA PRO A 403 -17.80 5.59 10.52
C PRO A 403 -16.81 4.89 11.46
N ALA A 404 -15.77 4.23 10.92
CA ALA A 404 -14.72 3.64 11.76
C ALA A 404 -13.92 4.71 12.50
N THR A 405 -13.55 5.79 11.80
CA THR A 405 -12.89 6.95 12.41
C THR A 405 -13.70 7.49 13.59
N LYS A 406 -15.01 7.74 13.40
CA LYS A 406 -15.90 8.19 14.49
C LYS A 406 -15.97 7.19 15.65
N GLY A 407 -16.09 5.88 15.35
CA GLY A 407 -16.17 4.84 16.39
C GLY A 407 -14.90 4.73 17.24
N LEU A 408 -13.71 4.88 16.62
CA LEU A 408 -12.43 4.83 17.31
C LEU A 408 -12.10 6.13 18.03
N PHE A 409 -12.39 7.30 17.47
CA PHE A 409 -12.14 8.57 18.12
C PHE A 409 -12.80 8.64 19.50
N ARG A 410 -14.06 8.24 19.60
CA ARG A 410 -14.80 8.31 20.86
C ARG A 410 -14.40 7.25 21.90
N THR A 411 -13.65 6.20 21.50
CA THR A 411 -13.18 5.14 22.43
C THR A 411 -11.70 5.24 22.79
N VAL A 412 -10.84 5.55 21.81
CA VAL A 412 -9.37 5.52 21.98
C VAL A 412 -8.67 6.82 21.56
N GLY A 413 -9.44 7.78 21.02
CA GLY A 413 -8.96 9.14 20.70
C GLY A 413 -8.18 9.30 19.38
N HIS A 414 -8.04 8.24 18.57
CA HIS A 414 -7.49 8.29 17.22
C HIS A 414 -8.32 7.42 16.27
N GLY A 415 -8.53 7.89 15.06
CA GLY A 415 -9.38 7.23 14.06
C GLY A 415 -8.63 6.40 13.02
N GLY A 416 -7.42 5.93 13.31
CA GLY A 416 -6.58 5.14 12.39
C GLY A 416 -6.21 3.77 12.96
N ASP A 417 -5.47 2.97 12.17
CA ASP A 417 -4.94 1.67 12.59
C ASP A 417 -4.09 1.80 13.85
N SER A 418 -4.27 0.89 14.80
CA SER A 418 -3.53 0.92 16.08
C SER A 418 -2.05 0.55 15.95
N GLY A 419 -1.68 -0.18 14.90
CA GLY A 419 -0.33 -0.66 14.64
C GLY A 419 0.05 -0.56 13.16
N SER A 420 1.10 -1.26 12.78
CA SER A 420 1.57 -1.38 11.39
C SER A 420 1.08 -2.67 10.71
N ILE A 421 1.24 -2.73 9.39
CA ILE A 421 0.99 -3.97 8.63
C ILE A 421 1.93 -5.09 9.11
N ASP A 422 3.17 -4.77 9.49
CA ASP A 422 4.11 -5.72 10.08
C ASP A 422 3.62 -6.28 11.44
N ASP A 423 2.80 -5.53 12.18
CA ASP A 423 2.24 -5.99 13.45
C ASP A 423 1.15 -7.06 13.27
N LEU A 424 0.46 -7.08 12.11
CA LEU A 424 -0.51 -8.13 11.81
C LEU A 424 0.13 -9.53 11.74
N GLU A 425 1.39 -9.63 11.29
CA GLU A 425 2.12 -10.90 11.31
C GLU A 425 2.50 -11.37 12.73
N LYS A 426 2.52 -10.46 13.70
CA LYS A 426 2.88 -10.74 15.11
C LYS A 426 1.68 -11.12 15.97
N ALA A 427 0.46 -10.92 15.49
CA ALA A 427 -0.75 -11.28 16.22
C ALA A 427 -0.85 -12.80 16.41
N ALA A 428 -1.25 -13.25 17.58
CA ALA A 428 -1.56 -14.66 17.80
C ALA A 428 -2.88 -15.05 17.12
N MET A 429 -3.79 -14.08 17.01
CA MET A 429 -5.10 -14.25 16.39
C MET A 429 -5.47 -13.01 15.57
N THR A 430 -5.89 -13.21 14.33
CA THR A 430 -6.45 -12.16 13.48
C THR A 430 -7.92 -12.44 13.21
N VAL A 431 -8.77 -11.42 13.40
CA VAL A 431 -10.20 -11.47 13.10
C VAL A 431 -10.49 -10.54 11.94
N LEU A 432 -11.09 -11.05 10.87
CA LEU A 432 -11.52 -10.30 9.70
C LEU A 432 -13.04 -10.15 9.71
N ILE A 433 -13.55 -8.93 9.70
CA ILE A 433 -15.00 -8.64 9.77
C ILE A 433 -15.40 -7.81 8.54
N GLY A 434 -16.30 -8.33 7.70
CA GLY A 434 -16.82 -7.61 6.54
C GLY A 434 -15.73 -7.10 5.59
N THR A 435 -14.68 -7.92 5.34
CA THR A 435 -13.57 -7.57 4.47
C THR A 435 -13.08 -8.75 3.62
N ASN A 436 -13.20 -8.62 2.31
CA ASN A 436 -12.55 -9.52 1.35
C ASN A 436 -11.12 -9.05 1.10
N THR A 437 -10.25 -9.28 2.09
CA THR A 437 -8.89 -8.74 2.14
C THR A 437 -8.02 -9.24 0.97
N ALA A 438 -8.23 -10.49 0.50
CA ALA A 438 -7.48 -11.05 -0.63
C ALA A 438 -7.68 -10.24 -1.93
N GLU A 439 -8.86 -9.69 -2.16
CA GLU A 439 -9.17 -8.88 -3.35
C GLU A 439 -8.93 -7.38 -3.12
N ALA A 440 -9.34 -6.85 -1.95
CA ALA A 440 -9.27 -5.41 -1.65
C ALA A 440 -7.86 -4.95 -1.24
N HIS A 441 -7.17 -5.75 -0.42
CA HIS A 441 -5.84 -5.45 0.13
C HIS A 441 -4.88 -6.66 0.01
N PRO A 442 -4.54 -7.11 -1.21
CA PRO A 442 -3.88 -8.41 -1.42
C PRO A 442 -2.58 -8.61 -0.64
N VAL A 443 -1.77 -7.55 -0.47
CA VAL A 443 -0.51 -7.64 0.28
C VAL A 443 -0.76 -7.83 1.79
N ILE A 444 -1.79 -7.20 2.37
CA ILE A 444 -2.20 -7.47 3.76
C ILE A 444 -2.69 -8.91 3.89
N ALA A 445 -3.48 -9.39 2.91
CA ALA A 445 -3.92 -10.79 2.90
C ALA A 445 -2.73 -11.76 2.84
N SER A 446 -1.71 -11.48 2.01
CA SER A 446 -0.48 -12.29 1.96
C SER A 446 0.24 -12.32 3.30
N ARG A 447 0.30 -11.19 4.03
CA ARG A 447 0.88 -11.12 5.38
C ARG A 447 0.13 -12.01 6.37
N ILE A 448 -1.19 -11.95 6.39
CA ILE A 448 -2.04 -12.76 7.28
C ILE A 448 -1.94 -14.25 6.91
N LYS A 449 -2.02 -14.61 5.62
CA LYS A 449 -1.85 -15.99 5.13
C LYS A 449 -0.48 -16.55 5.50
N ARG A 450 0.57 -15.72 5.38
CA ARG A 450 1.94 -16.08 5.76
C ARG A 450 2.06 -16.31 7.27
N ALA A 451 1.49 -15.43 8.07
CA ALA A 451 1.49 -15.57 9.53
C ALA A 451 0.76 -16.85 9.98
N GLN A 452 -0.38 -17.18 9.36
CA GLN A 452 -1.08 -18.44 9.61
C GLN A 452 -0.22 -19.65 9.24
N LYS A 453 0.38 -19.65 8.04
CA LYS A 453 1.16 -20.79 7.53
C LYS A 453 2.46 -21.03 8.29
N LEU A 454 3.22 -19.96 8.55
CA LEU A 454 4.59 -20.09 9.07
C LEU A 454 4.70 -19.90 10.58
N PHE A 455 3.78 -19.13 11.19
CA PHE A 455 3.88 -18.78 12.62
C PHE A 455 2.71 -19.30 13.45
N GLY A 456 1.75 -20.00 12.83
CA GLY A 456 0.62 -20.61 13.53
C GLY A 456 -0.42 -19.60 14.03
N GLN A 457 -0.49 -18.41 13.44
CA GLN A 457 -1.53 -17.43 13.73
C GLN A 457 -2.90 -18.02 13.45
N ARG A 458 -3.85 -17.81 14.37
CA ARG A 458 -5.26 -18.21 14.16
C ARG A 458 -5.97 -17.13 13.34
N MET A 459 -6.78 -17.53 12.37
CA MET A 459 -7.57 -16.63 11.55
C MET A 459 -9.06 -16.94 11.65
N HIS A 460 -9.84 -15.97 12.13
CA HIS A 460 -11.31 -16.02 12.18
C HIS A 460 -11.89 -15.01 11.17
N VAL A 461 -12.90 -15.42 10.41
CA VAL A 461 -13.56 -14.58 9.42
C VAL A 461 -15.07 -14.51 9.68
N PHE A 462 -15.57 -13.29 9.81
CA PHE A 462 -17.02 -12.96 9.88
C PHE A 462 -17.39 -12.21 8.59
N ASP A 463 -18.08 -12.87 7.68
CA ASP A 463 -18.50 -12.27 6.42
C ASP A 463 -19.78 -12.95 5.89
N ILE A 464 -20.53 -12.21 5.07
CA ILE A 464 -21.73 -12.75 4.41
C ILE A 464 -21.41 -13.67 3.24
N ARG A 465 -20.18 -13.62 2.73
CA ARG A 465 -19.67 -14.46 1.63
C ARG A 465 -18.48 -15.29 2.05
N LYS A 466 -18.43 -16.52 1.55
CA LYS A 466 -17.27 -17.38 1.72
C LYS A 466 -16.26 -17.11 0.59
N HIS A 467 -15.42 -16.09 0.78
CA HIS A 467 -14.32 -15.70 -0.12
C HIS A 467 -13.00 -16.40 0.26
N GLU A 468 -11.91 -16.16 -0.46
CA GLU A 468 -10.61 -16.84 -0.27
C GLU A 468 -10.14 -16.84 1.19
N MET A 469 -10.17 -15.70 1.88
CA MET A 469 -9.75 -15.65 3.29
C MET A 469 -10.68 -16.47 4.18
N ALA A 470 -11.99 -16.51 3.89
CA ALA A 470 -12.95 -17.33 4.61
C ALA A 470 -12.78 -18.84 4.34
N GLU A 471 -12.30 -19.22 3.16
CA GLU A 471 -11.97 -20.62 2.84
C GLU A 471 -10.71 -21.09 3.56
N ARG A 472 -9.74 -20.20 3.78
CA ARG A 472 -8.50 -20.46 4.50
C ARG A 472 -8.61 -20.28 6.01
N ALA A 473 -9.69 -19.66 6.50
CA ALA A 473 -9.89 -19.38 7.92
C ALA A 473 -9.90 -20.66 8.76
N ASP A 474 -9.37 -20.60 9.97
CA ASP A 474 -9.55 -21.66 10.98
C ASP A 474 -11.03 -21.79 11.35
N GLU A 475 -11.74 -20.65 11.42
CA GLU A 475 -13.19 -20.61 11.63
C GLU A 475 -13.84 -19.51 10.77
N PHE A 476 -14.89 -19.87 10.04
CA PHE A 476 -15.71 -18.95 9.25
C PHE A 476 -17.11 -18.83 9.84
N TYR A 477 -17.54 -17.63 10.14
CA TYR A 477 -18.85 -17.26 10.65
C TYR A 477 -19.61 -16.46 9.60
N GLN A 478 -20.88 -16.79 9.38
CA GLN A 478 -21.74 -16.12 8.41
C GLN A 478 -22.93 -15.44 9.12
N PRO A 479 -22.73 -14.20 9.64
CA PRO A 479 -23.82 -13.44 10.23
C PRO A 479 -24.82 -12.99 9.16
N LYS A 480 -26.07 -12.76 9.55
CA LYS A 480 -27.00 -12.02 8.70
C LYS A 480 -26.51 -10.57 8.51
N PRO A 481 -26.69 -9.96 7.31
CA PRO A 481 -26.27 -8.57 7.09
C PRO A 481 -26.81 -7.60 8.14
N GLY A 482 -25.96 -6.66 8.61
CA GLY A 482 -26.33 -5.63 9.57
C GLY A 482 -26.44 -6.10 11.02
N THR A 483 -25.97 -7.30 11.36
CA THR A 483 -26.07 -7.84 12.72
C THR A 483 -24.75 -7.92 13.47
N ASP A 484 -23.69 -7.29 12.96
CA ASP A 484 -22.35 -7.39 13.56
C ASP A 484 -22.28 -6.79 14.96
N LEU A 485 -22.97 -5.66 15.20
CA LEU A 485 -23.09 -5.06 16.53
C LEU A 485 -23.63 -6.04 17.57
N VAL A 486 -24.61 -6.86 17.19
CA VAL A 486 -25.32 -7.76 18.10
C VAL A 486 -24.39 -8.90 18.59
N TRP A 487 -23.67 -9.56 17.66
CA TRP A 487 -22.76 -10.63 18.06
C TRP A 487 -21.50 -10.11 18.80
N LEU A 488 -20.97 -8.94 18.41
CA LEU A 488 -19.86 -8.30 19.11
C LEU A 488 -20.24 -7.99 20.58
N SER A 489 -21.41 -7.39 20.79
CA SER A 489 -21.92 -7.08 22.13
C SER A 489 -22.18 -8.31 22.97
N ALA A 490 -22.75 -9.38 22.39
CA ALA A 490 -23.00 -10.64 23.10
C ALA A 490 -21.70 -11.38 23.46
N VAL A 491 -20.71 -11.39 22.57
CA VAL A 491 -19.38 -11.96 22.83
C VAL A 491 -18.70 -11.20 23.96
N THR A 492 -18.71 -9.88 23.91
CA THR A 492 -18.14 -9.03 24.97
C THR A 492 -18.83 -9.26 26.30
N LYS A 493 -20.19 -9.35 26.32
CA LYS A 493 -20.96 -9.68 27.51
C LYS A 493 -20.58 -11.04 28.09
N TYR A 494 -20.47 -12.08 27.24
CA TYR A 494 -20.08 -13.42 27.67
C TYR A 494 -18.68 -13.42 28.33
N ILE A 495 -17.73 -12.70 27.74
CA ILE A 495 -16.37 -12.54 28.29
C ILE A 495 -16.40 -11.91 29.68
N ILE A 496 -17.25 -10.88 29.89
CA ILE A 496 -17.36 -10.22 31.19
C ILE A 496 -18.09 -11.11 32.20
N ASP A 497 -19.25 -11.72 31.84
CA ASP A 497 -20.05 -12.59 32.69
C ASP A 497 -19.25 -13.80 33.24
N HIS A 498 -18.28 -14.30 32.43
CA HIS A 498 -17.46 -15.45 32.79
C HIS A 498 -16.07 -15.06 33.36
N HIS A 499 -15.86 -13.78 33.67
CA HIS A 499 -14.59 -13.25 34.23
C HIS A 499 -13.36 -13.55 33.36
N LEU A 500 -13.52 -13.54 32.03
CA LEU A 500 -12.44 -13.76 31.06
C LEU A 500 -11.79 -12.44 30.57
N HIS A 501 -12.34 -11.30 31.01
CA HIS A 501 -11.84 -9.96 30.67
C HIS A 501 -10.52 -9.63 31.40
N ASP A 502 -9.69 -8.77 30.83
CA ASP A 502 -8.45 -8.28 31.44
C ASP A 502 -8.75 -7.19 32.47
N ILE A 503 -9.04 -7.60 33.70
CA ILE A 503 -9.43 -6.70 34.78
C ILE A 503 -8.31 -5.69 35.16
N GLU A 504 -7.03 -6.07 35.02
CA GLU A 504 -5.93 -5.19 35.38
C GLU A 504 -5.76 -4.10 34.32
N PHE A 505 -5.87 -4.46 33.03
CA PHE A 505 -5.89 -3.49 31.95
C PHE A 505 -7.06 -2.52 32.08
N ILE A 506 -8.26 -3.01 32.37
CA ILE A 506 -9.47 -2.17 32.54
C ILE A 506 -9.26 -1.18 33.67
N LYS A 507 -8.82 -1.62 34.85
CA LYS A 507 -8.59 -0.72 36.01
C LYS A 507 -7.58 0.37 35.70
N GLU A 508 -6.53 0.06 34.99
CA GLU A 508 -5.45 0.99 34.73
C GLU A 508 -5.76 1.95 33.58
N TRP A 509 -6.42 1.47 32.51
CA TRP A 509 -6.48 2.17 31.22
C TRP A 509 -7.88 2.46 30.68
N VAL A 510 -8.95 2.01 31.35
CA VAL A 510 -10.30 2.10 30.78
C VAL A 510 -11.28 2.76 31.75
N ASP A 511 -12.08 3.68 31.25
CA ASP A 511 -13.16 4.34 31.99
C ASP A 511 -14.52 3.77 31.56
N ASN A 512 -15.55 4.03 32.36
CA ASN A 512 -16.95 3.73 32.09
C ASN A 512 -17.30 2.22 31.96
N PHE A 513 -16.59 1.37 32.72
CA PHE A 513 -16.80 -0.09 32.59
C PHE A 513 -18.17 -0.55 33.10
N ASP A 514 -18.64 -0.02 34.24
CA ASP A 514 -19.87 -0.49 34.91
C ASP A 514 -21.11 -0.12 34.08
N GLU A 515 -21.19 1.13 33.60
CA GLU A 515 -22.26 1.60 32.74
C GLU A 515 -22.30 0.87 31.40
N TYR A 516 -21.12 0.62 30.83
CA TYR A 516 -21.01 -0.17 29.61
C TYR A 516 -21.50 -1.60 29.83
N TYR A 517 -21.10 -2.26 30.93
CA TYR A 517 -21.56 -3.62 31.23
C TYR A 517 -23.09 -3.71 31.43
N GLU A 518 -23.68 -2.73 32.10
CA GLU A 518 -25.16 -2.65 32.26
C GLU A 518 -25.85 -2.53 30.88
N SER A 519 -25.27 -1.77 29.97
CA SER A 519 -25.79 -1.58 28.62
C SER A 519 -25.80 -2.86 27.75
N LEU A 520 -24.98 -3.85 28.10
CA LEU A 520 -24.94 -5.14 27.40
C LEU A 520 -26.07 -6.10 27.77
N THR A 521 -26.91 -5.75 28.77
CA THR A 521 -28.00 -6.61 29.27
C THR A 521 -28.93 -7.17 28.18
N PRO A 522 -29.33 -6.44 27.12
CA PRO A 522 -30.18 -6.97 26.05
C PRO A 522 -29.58 -8.07 25.20
N PHE A 523 -28.22 -8.15 25.12
CA PHE A 523 -27.52 -9.04 24.22
C PHE A 523 -27.27 -10.42 24.82
N SER A 524 -28.37 -11.20 25.04
CA SER A 524 -28.23 -12.60 25.42
C SER A 524 -27.78 -13.46 24.26
N LEU A 525 -27.12 -14.61 24.52
CA LEU A 525 -26.71 -15.55 23.48
C LEU A 525 -27.89 -16.11 22.69
N GLU A 526 -29.05 -16.30 23.32
CA GLU A 526 -30.30 -16.74 22.69
C GLU A 526 -30.82 -15.72 21.68
N TYR A 527 -30.91 -14.48 22.09
CA TYR A 527 -31.29 -13.36 21.20
C TYR A 527 -30.33 -13.23 20.04
N THR A 528 -29.03 -13.33 20.33
CA THR A 528 -27.96 -13.20 19.31
C THR A 528 -28.03 -14.32 18.28
N GLU A 529 -28.22 -15.59 18.71
CA GLU A 529 -28.41 -16.73 17.79
C GLU A 529 -29.61 -16.52 16.86
N GLU A 530 -30.74 -16.05 17.39
CA GLU A 530 -31.97 -15.76 16.62
C GLU A 530 -31.70 -14.65 15.56
N VAL A 531 -31.10 -13.55 15.99
CA VAL A 531 -30.90 -12.37 15.16
C VAL A 531 -29.83 -12.62 14.11
N THR A 532 -28.65 -13.14 14.50
CA THR A 532 -27.49 -13.26 13.63
C THR A 532 -27.44 -14.53 12.80
N GLY A 533 -28.07 -15.61 13.29
CA GLY A 533 -27.98 -16.96 12.72
C GLY A 533 -26.73 -17.72 13.12
N ILE A 534 -25.84 -17.16 13.95
CA ILE A 534 -24.66 -17.83 14.49
C ILE A 534 -25.05 -18.57 15.76
N SER A 535 -24.77 -19.88 15.84
CA SER A 535 -25.16 -20.68 17.03
C SER A 535 -24.43 -20.23 18.29
N LYS A 536 -25.11 -20.33 19.43
CA LYS A 536 -24.53 -20.03 20.76
C LYS A 536 -23.20 -20.72 21.01
N ALA A 537 -23.11 -21.99 20.63
CA ALA A 537 -21.90 -22.78 20.84
C ALA A 537 -20.69 -22.17 20.10
N ARG A 538 -20.89 -21.68 18.89
CA ARG A 538 -19.84 -21.03 18.09
C ARG A 538 -19.47 -19.64 18.64
N LEU A 539 -20.47 -18.88 19.12
CA LEU A 539 -20.20 -17.58 19.78
C LEU A 539 -19.40 -17.77 21.07
N ILE A 540 -19.73 -18.78 21.88
CA ILE A 540 -18.99 -19.12 23.09
C ILE A 540 -17.55 -19.54 22.75
N SER A 541 -17.38 -20.41 21.75
CA SER A 541 -16.04 -20.86 21.32
C SER A 541 -15.18 -19.68 20.89
N PHE A 542 -15.71 -18.76 20.10
CA PHE A 542 -15.01 -17.55 19.67
C PHE A 542 -14.66 -16.65 20.87
N ALA A 543 -15.62 -16.40 21.77
CA ALA A 543 -15.41 -15.56 22.94
C ALA A 543 -14.27 -16.10 23.84
N GLU A 544 -14.27 -17.40 24.09
CA GLU A 544 -13.22 -18.05 24.89
C GLU A 544 -11.86 -18.05 24.21
N GLU A 545 -11.81 -18.26 22.89
CA GLU A 545 -10.58 -18.24 22.12
C GLU A 545 -10.01 -16.81 22.06
N CYS A 546 -10.85 -15.81 21.79
CA CYS A 546 -10.48 -14.42 21.76
C CYS A 546 -9.92 -13.93 23.12
N ALA A 547 -10.58 -14.30 24.22
CA ALA A 547 -10.14 -13.90 25.56
C ALA A 547 -8.85 -14.60 26.01
N LYS A 548 -8.55 -15.79 25.49
CA LYS A 548 -7.36 -16.58 25.84
C LYS A 548 -6.17 -16.31 24.91
N ALA A 549 -6.41 -15.70 23.76
CA ALA A 549 -5.33 -15.41 22.81
C ALA A 549 -4.32 -14.42 23.41
N GLU A 550 -3.03 -14.68 23.19
CA GLU A 550 -1.95 -13.82 23.68
C GLU A 550 -2.05 -12.40 23.11
N SER A 551 -2.47 -12.30 21.84
CA SER A 551 -2.71 -11.03 21.15
C SER A 551 -3.77 -11.18 20.07
N VAL A 552 -4.65 -10.19 19.95
CA VAL A 552 -5.74 -10.14 18.96
C VAL A 552 -5.67 -8.86 18.16
N ALA A 553 -5.62 -8.99 16.83
CA ALA A 553 -5.79 -7.90 15.87
C ALA A 553 -7.13 -8.07 15.14
N ILE A 554 -7.96 -7.03 15.12
CA ILE A 554 -9.23 -7.05 14.41
C ILE A 554 -9.16 -6.12 13.19
N CYS A 555 -9.33 -6.69 12.00
CA CYS A 555 -9.39 -5.95 10.74
C CYS A 555 -10.83 -5.92 10.22
N TRP A 556 -11.29 -4.75 9.77
CA TRP A 556 -12.60 -4.63 9.11
C TRP A 556 -12.56 -3.64 7.96
N ALA A 557 -13.58 -3.71 7.10
CA ALA A 557 -13.72 -2.80 5.98
C ALA A 557 -15.19 -2.35 5.80
N MET A 558 -15.56 -2.02 4.58
CA MET A 558 -16.85 -1.41 4.26
C MET A 558 -18.05 -2.33 4.54
N GLY A 559 -17.87 -3.65 4.65
CA GLY A 559 -18.94 -4.57 5.10
C GLY A 559 -19.47 -4.23 6.49
N VAL A 560 -18.63 -3.61 7.34
CA VAL A 560 -19.01 -3.07 8.65
C VAL A 560 -19.48 -1.61 8.54
N THR A 561 -18.71 -0.76 7.85
CA THR A 561 -18.88 0.68 7.93
C THR A 561 -19.97 1.23 7.02
N GLN A 562 -20.31 0.55 5.92
CA GLN A 562 -21.42 0.93 5.04
C GLN A 562 -22.78 0.40 5.53
N GLN A 563 -23.03 0.51 6.83
CA GLN A 563 -24.28 0.18 7.51
C GLN A 563 -24.75 1.42 8.29
N ASP A 564 -26.04 1.56 8.53
CA ASP A 564 -26.60 2.67 9.30
C ASP A 564 -25.95 2.78 10.69
N ILE A 565 -25.59 1.63 11.28
CA ILE A 565 -24.93 1.52 12.58
C ILE A 565 -23.40 1.29 12.45
N GLY A 566 -22.77 1.65 11.34
CA GLY A 566 -21.35 1.36 11.07
C GLY A 566 -20.39 1.98 12.09
N SER A 567 -20.68 3.17 12.60
CA SER A 567 -19.91 3.82 13.67
C SER A 567 -20.04 3.06 14.99
N ASP A 568 -21.24 2.60 15.33
CA ASP A 568 -21.51 1.85 16.56
C ASP A 568 -20.89 0.46 16.52
N THR A 569 -20.93 -0.21 15.37
CA THR A 569 -20.24 -1.49 15.17
C THR A 569 -18.75 -1.33 15.33
N SER A 570 -18.16 -0.25 14.81
CA SER A 570 -16.71 0.06 14.99
C SER A 570 -16.37 0.36 16.45
N THR A 571 -17.29 1.01 17.19
CA THR A 571 -17.17 1.18 18.65
C THR A 571 -17.21 -0.16 19.37
N ALA A 572 -18.13 -1.06 19.00
CA ALA A 572 -18.23 -2.39 19.61
C ALA A 572 -16.97 -3.25 19.37
N ILE A 573 -16.32 -3.12 18.20
CA ILE A 573 -15.01 -3.73 17.91
C ILE A 573 -13.96 -3.20 18.89
N SER A 574 -13.89 -1.88 19.05
CA SER A 574 -12.95 -1.25 19.99
C SER A 574 -13.22 -1.66 21.44
N ASN A 575 -14.49 -1.72 21.85
CA ASN A 575 -14.88 -2.16 23.19
C ASN A 575 -14.45 -3.61 23.48
N LEU A 576 -14.62 -4.53 22.52
CA LEU A 576 -14.14 -5.92 22.65
C LEU A 576 -12.62 -5.96 22.88
N LEU A 577 -11.86 -5.18 22.10
CA LEU A 577 -10.41 -5.09 22.24
C LEU A 577 -9.99 -4.47 23.58
N LEU A 578 -10.71 -3.45 24.07
CA LEU A 578 -10.47 -2.83 25.39
C LEU A 578 -10.75 -3.81 26.54
N VAL A 579 -11.88 -4.53 26.48
CA VAL A 579 -12.28 -5.51 27.51
C VAL A 579 -11.30 -6.68 27.59
N THR A 580 -10.67 -7.06 26.47
CA THR A 580 -9.69 -8.16 26.40
C THR A 580 -8.23 -7.69 26.49
N GLY A 581 -7.97 -6.41 26.77
CA GLY A 581 -6.62 -5.85 26.89
C GLY A 581 -5.78 -5.87 25.60
N ASN A 582 -6.44 -5.88 24.44
CA ASN A 582 -5.78 -5.99 23.13
C ASN A 582 -5.49 -4.63 22.46
N TYR A 583 -4.80 -3.74 23.19
CA TYR A 583 -4.23 -2.49 22.72
C TYR A 583 -2.82 -2.30 23.32
N ARG A 584 -2.11 -1.27 22.88
CA ARG A 584 -0.87 -0.77 23.48
C ARG A 584 0.36 -1.68 23.35
N ARG A 585 0.34 -2.64 22.44
CA ARG A 585 1.48 -3.50 22.13
C ARG A 585 1.42 -3.99 20.68
N PRO A 586 2.57 -4.29 20.03
CA PRO A 586 2.58 -4.89 18.69
C PRO A 586 1.75 -6.16 18.61
N GLY A 587 1.11 -6.41 17.48
CA GLY A 587 0.26 -7.58 17.26
C GLY A 587 -1.15 -7.47 17.86
N THR A 588 -1.55 -6.31 18.36
CA THR A 588 -2.91 -6.10 18.91
C THR A 588 -3.55 -4.85 18.31
N GLY A 589 -4.87 -4.72 18.48
CA GLY A 589 -5.63 -3.50 18.23
C GLY A 589 -6.55 -3.53 17.03
N ALA A 590 -7.00 -2.35 16.68
CA ALA A 590 -8.00 -2.06 15.68
C ALA A 590 -7.35 -1.68 14.35
N TYR A 591 -7.78 -2.31 13.25
CA TYR A 591 -7.26 -2.09 11.90
C TYR A 591 -8.40 -1.85 10.92
N PRO A 592 -8.95 -0.62 10.83
CA PRO A 592 -9.95 -0.25 9.84
C PRO A 592 -9.30 -0.10 8.45
N LEU A 593 -9.23 -1.18 7.68
CA LEU A 593 -8.53 -1.23 6.39
C LEU A 593 -9.10 -0.19 5.41
N ARG A 594 -8.30 0.82 5.10
CA ARG A 594 -8.66 1.91 4.19
C ARG A 594 -8.68 1.42 2.74
N GLY A 595 -9.77 1.72 2.01
CA GLY A 595 -9.94 1.25 0.63
C GLY A 595 -8.99 1.94 -0.36
N HIS A 596 -9.14 3.24 -0.56
CA HIS A 596 -8.30 4.01 -1.48
C HIS A 596 -6.89 4.29 -0.94
N ASN A 597 -5.95 4.51 -1.85
CA ASN A 597 -4.53 4.75 -1.55
C ASN A 597 -4.29 5.92 -0.59
N ASN A 598 -5.09 6.98 -0.67
CA ASN A 598 -4.94 8.18 0.17
C ASN A 598 -6.24 8.60 0.89
N VAL A 599 -7.19 7.69 1.11
CA VAL A 599 -8.42 8.05 1.84
C VAL A 599 -8.13 8.43 3.30
N GLN A 600 -7.09 7.84 3.91
CA GLN A 600 -6.61 8.30 5.22
C GLN A 600 -6.11 9.73 5.13
N GLY A 601 -5.21 10.04 4.18
CA GLY A 601 -4.65 11.36 4.01
C GLY A 601 -5.67 12.42 3.62
N ALA A 602 -6.65 12.12 2.77
CA ALA A 602 -7.71 13.07 2.41
C ALA A 602 -8.51 13.51 3.65
N SER A 603 -8.81 12.57 4.56
CA SER A 603 -9.44 12.87 5.85
C SER A 603 -8.50 13.63 6.79
N ASP A 604 -7.24 13.18 6.91
CA ASP A 604 -6.21 13.84 7.73
C ASP A 604 -6.00 15.31 7.32
N MET A 605 -6.14 15.61 6.03
CA MET A 605 -5.98 16.96 5.47
C MET A 605 -7.23 17.84 5.58
N GLY A 606 -8.28 17.36 6.23
CA GLY A 606 -9.48 18.16 6.53
C GLY A 606 -10.41 18.37 5.33
N SER A 607 -10.41 17.47 4.34
CA SER A 607 -11.44 17.43 3.29
C SER A 607 -12.74 16.83 3.85
N MET A 608 -13.23 17.42 4.95
CA MET A 608 -14.42 17.05 5.72
C MET A 608 -15.19 18.32 6.10
N PRO A 609 -16.54 18.28 6.24
CA PRO A 609 -17.34 19.48 6.41
C PRO A 609 -17.18 20.19 7.77
N ASP A 610 -16.69 19.49 8.78
CA ASP A 610 -16.65 19.91 10.18
C ASP A 610 -15.24 20.01 10.77
N GLN A 611 -14.21 19.71 9.98
CA GLN A 611 -12.85 19.58 10.48
C GLN A 611 -11.81 20.27 9.59
N PHE A 612 -10.84 20.91 10.22
CA PHE A 612 -9.57 21.31 9.62
C PHE A 612 -8.57 20.14 9.60
N PRO A 613 -7.41 20.26 8.91
CA PRO A 613 -6.36 19.26 8.93
C PRO A 613 -6.02 18.76 10.34
N GLY A 614 -5.84 17.44 10.48
CA GLY A 614 -5.57 16.79 11.76
C GLY A 614 -6.79 16.63 12.65
N TYR A 615 -7.97 16.54 12.05
CA TYR A 615 -9.27 16.36 12.76
C TYR A 615 -9.60 17.50 13.76
N GLN A 616 -9.07 18.69 13.52
CA GLN A 616 -9.27 19.87 14.35
C GLN A 616 -10.65 20.49 14.04
N MET A 617 -11.53 20.56 15.06
CA MET A 617 -12.92 21.01 14.89
C MET A 617 -13.02 22.48 14.49
N ILE A 618 -13.80 22.78 13.43
CA ILE A 618 -13.94 24.15 12.90
C ILE A 618 -14.69 25.11 13.83
N HIS A 619 -15.57 24.59 14.69
CA HIS A 619 -16.33 25.39 15.66
C HIS A 619 -15.50 25.81 16.87
N ASN A 620 -14.30 25.23 17.07
CA ASN A 620 -13.39 25.64 18.13
C ASN A 620 -12.70 26.96 17.76
N ASP A 621 -12.95 28.00 18.56
CA ASP A 621 -12.47 29.37 18.27
C ASP A 621 -10.95 29.49 18.28
N GLU A 622 -10.24 28.78 19.16
CA GLU A 622 -8.77 28.79 19.21
C GLU A 622 -8.16 28.15 17.97
N ILE A 623 -8.67 26.97 17.59
CA ILE A 623 -8.27 26.27 16.37
C ILE A 623 -8.55 27.12 15.14
N ARG A 624 -9.78 27.63 15.01
CA ARG A 624 -10.14 28.45 13.88
C ARG A 624 -9.27 29.70 13.75
N SER A 625 -9.00 30.40 14.85
CA SER A 625 -8.13 31.58 14.87
C SER A 625 -6.71 31.27 14.37
N LYS A 626 -6.18 30.07 14.63
CA LYS A 626 -4.89 29.63 14.09
C LYS A 626 -4.92 29.58 12.56
N PHE A 627 -5.96 28.97 11.98
CA PHE A 627 -6.12 28.90 10.52
C PHE A 627 -6.46 30.26 9.89
N GLU A 628 -7.29 31.10 10.53
CA GLU A 628 -7.56 32.46 10.08
C GLU A 628 -6.30 33.32 9.99
N LYS A 629 -5.40 33.16 10.94
CA LYS A 629 -4.11 33.86 10.93
C LYS A 629 -3.23 33.44 9.74
N GLU A 630 -3.16 32.14 9.46
CA GLU A 630 -2.37 31.62 8.33
C GLU A 630 -3.02 31.94 6.99
N TYR A 631 -4.33 31.81 6.89
CA TYR A 631 -5.07 32.04 5.65
C TYR A 631 -5.35 33.52 5.38
N GLY A 632 -5.23 34.39 6.36
CA GLY A 632 -5.45 35.82 6.21
C GLY A 632 -6.92 36.23 5.98
N VAL A 633 -7.87 35.39 6.32
CA VAL A 633 -9.32 35.61 6.15
C VAL A 633 -10.08 35.16 7.39
N THR A 634 -11.31 35.69 7.58
CA THR A 634 -12.24 35.15 8.55
C THR A 634 -12.88 33.89 8.01
N LEU A 635 -12.89 32.80 8.78
CA LEU A 635 -13.41 31.50 8.39
C LEU A 635 -14.82 31.27 8.97
N ASN A 636 -15.64 30.55 8.24
CA ASN A 636 -16.99 30.18 8.68
C ASN A 636 -16.88 29.17 9.88
N PRO A 637 -17.50 29.48 11.04
CA PRO A 637 -17.47 28.60 12.20
C PRO A 637 -18.49 27.44 12.15
N THR A 638 -19.42 27.47 11.18
CA THR A 638 -20.51 26.50 11.09
C THR A 638 -20.09 25.30 10.25
N PRO A 639 -20.31 24.06 10.72
CA PRO A 639 -20.11 22.87 9.90
C PRO A 639 -20.86 22.94 8.57
N GLY A 640 -20.21 22.48 7.52
CA GLY A 640 -20.79 22.40 6.20
C GLY A 640 -21.64 21.14 5.99
N ARG A 641 -22.03 20.92 4.75
CA ARG A 641 -22.80 19.76 4.29
C ARG A 641 -21.84 18.63 3.88
N ASP A 642 -22.20 17.40 4.24
CA ASP A 642 -21.55 16.21 3.70
C ASP A 642 -22.03 15.89 2.27
N ASN A 643 -21.46 14.87 1.64
CA ASN A 643 -21.78 14.48 0.25
C ASN A 643 -23.27 14.28 0.02
N HIS A 644 -23.99 13.59 0.91
CA HIS A 644 -25.44 13.38 0.77
C HIS A 644 -26.20 14.71 0.89
N GLN A 645 -25.89 15.49 1.92
CA GLN A 645 -26.51 16.79 2.18
C GLN A 645 -26.20 17.82 1.09
N MET A 646 -25.07 17.68 0.36
CA MET A 646 -24.79 18.51 -0.81
C MET A 646 -25.77 18.19 -1.95
N MET A 647 -26.07 16.91 -2.20
CA MET A 647 -27.06 16.50 -3.21
C MET A 647 -28.48 16.96 -2.82
N ASP A 648 -28.86 16.82 -1.55
CA ASP A 648 -30.10 17.38 -1.03
C ASP A 648 -30.17 18.89 -1.24
N GLY A 649 -29.09 19.61 -0.92
CA GLY A 649 -28.98 21.05 -1.09
C GLY A 649 -29.11 21.51 -2.56
N ILE A 650 -28.65 20.72 -3.52
CA ILE A 650 -28.86 21.00 -4.95
C ILE A 650 -30.35 20.84 -5.29
N HIS A 651 -31.00 19.76 -4.83
CA HIS A 651 -32.44 19.55 -5.07
C HIS A 651 -33.33 20.62 -4.44
N GLU A 652 -32.91 21.14 -3.30
CA GLU A 652 -33.59 22.21 -2.55
C GLU A 652 -33.26 23.62 -3.06
N GLY A 653 -32.37 23.77 -4.03
CA GLY A 653 -31.89 25.06 -4.53
C GLY A 653 -31.05 25.86 -3.54
N GLN A 654 -30.37 25.18 -2.64
CA GLN A 654 -29.44 25.76 -1.66
C GLN A 654 -27.96 25.64 -2.06
N ILE A 655 -27.64 24.72 -2.96
CA ILE A 655 -26.32 24.59 -3.59
C ILE A 655 -26.50 24.91 -5.07
N HIS A 656 -25.79 25.91 -5.55
CA HIS A 656 -25.80 26.37 -6.93
C HIS A 656 -24.58 25.98 -7.74
N SER A 657 -23.47 25.62 -7.09
CA SER A 657 -22.28 25.17 -7.78
C SER A 657 -21.62 23.99 -7.09
N LEU A 658 -21.13 23.05 -7.89
CA LEU A 658 -20.38 21.89 -7.43
C LEU A 658 -19.03 21.82 -8.15
N TYR A 659 -17.97 21.61 -7.39
CA TYR A 659 -16.64 21.31 -7.91
C TYR A 659 -16.24 19.91 -7.49
N LEU A 660 -16.10 19.02 -8.46
CA LEU A 660 -15.68 17.64 -8.29
C LEU A 660 -14.24 17.46 -8.73
N TYR A 661 -13.43 16.84 -7.93
CA TYR A 661 -12.04 16.53 -8.20
C TYR A 661 -11.77 15.05 -8.02
N GLY A 662 -11.45 14.34 -9.13
CA GLY A 662 -11.03 12.95 -9.15
C GLY A 662 -12.04 11.98 -8.49
N GLU A 663 -13.33 12.21 -8.73
CA GLU A 663 -14.44 11.41 -8.21
C GLU A 663 -15.53 11.26 -9.29
N ASP A 664 -16.06 10.06 -9.51
CA ASP A 664 -17.14 9.80 -10.47
C ASP A 664 -18.49 9.58 -9.76
N THR A 665 -18.89 10.57 -8.96
CA THR A 665 -20.07 10.59 -8.08
C THR A 665 -21.34 10.09 -8.76
N GLY A 666 -21.53 10.42 -10.04
CA GLY A 666 -22.72 10.01 -10.83
C GLY A 666 -22.90 8.51 -11.02
N ILE A 667 -21.88 7.68 -10.70
CA ILE A 667 -21.96 6.22 -10.80
C ILE A 667 -21.51 5.47 -9.54
N VAL A 668 -20.84 6.13 -8.59
CA VAL A 668 -20.31 5.45 -7.39
C VAL A 668 -21.13 5.70 -6.14
N ASP A 669 -21.91 6.78 -6.06
CA ASP A 669 -22.68 7.13 -4.89
C ASP A 669 -23.97 6.33 -4.75
N SER A 670 -24.48 6.28 -3.53
CA SER A 670 -25.77 5.65 -3.24
C SER A 670 -26.93 6.38 -3.94
N ASN A 671 -27.97 5.65 -4.33
CA ASN A 671 -29.14 6.22 -5.02
C ASN A 671 -28.76 7.02 -6.28
N ILE A 672 -28.11 6.32 -7.21
CA ILE A 672 -27.52 6.89 -8.42
C ILE A 672 -28.48 7.79 -9.22
N ASN A 673 -29.78 7.45 -9.31
CA ASN A 673 -30.77 8.27 -10.02
C ASN A 673 -30.98 9.62 -9.33
N TYR A 674 -30.96 9.65 -8.01
CA TYR A 674 -31.09 10.88 -7.23
C TYR A 674 -29.85 11.78 -7.43
N VAL A 675 -28.66 11.21 -7.39
CA VAL A 675 -27.41 11.93 -7.60
C VAL A 675 -27.32 12.48 -9.03
N GLN A 676 -27.63 11.68 -10.04
CA GLN A 676 -27.65 12.13 -11.44
C GLN A 676 -28.65 13.27 -11.65
N SER A 677 -29.83 13.17 -11.04
CA SER A 677 -30.83 14.25 -11.08
C SER A 677 -30.35 15.54 -10.38
N ALA A 678 -29.49 15.44 -9.37
CA ALA A 678 -28.84 16.60 -8.76
C ALA A 678 -27.82 17.21 -9.72
N LEU A 679 -26.98 16.39 -10.37
CA LEU A 679 -25.99 16.83 -11.36
C LEU A 679 -26.64 17.54 -12.56
N GLU A 680 -27.86 17.14 -12.99
CA GLU A 680 -28.65 17.82 -14.01
C GLU A 680 -29.18 19.20 -13.56
N LYS A 681 -29.40 19.40 -12.27
CA LYS A 681 -30.03 20.61 -11.70
C LYS A 681 -29.05 21.65 -11.25
N VAL A 682 -27.82 21.25 -10.89
CA VAL A 682 -26.81 22.19 -10.42
C VAL A 682 -26.53 23.24 -11.49
N GLU A 683 -26.49 24.50 -11.08
CA GLU A 683 -26.39 25.64 -11.99
C GLU A 683 -25.03 25.77 -12.69
N PHE A 684 -23.95 25.35 -11.99
CA PHE A 684 -22.58 25.34 -12.52
C PHE A 684 -21.75 24.18 -11.95
N LEU A 685 -21.28 23.31 -12.81
CA LEU A 685 -20.51 22.13 -12.47
C LEU A 685 -19.11 22.16 -13.11
N VAL A 686 -18.10 22.04 -12.27
CA VAL A 686 -16.70 21.85 -12.70
C VAL A 686 -16.26 20.44 -12.30
N VAL A 687 -15.72 19.68 -13.25
CA VAL A 687 -15.09 18.37 -12.99
C VAL A 687 -13.63 18.44 -13.38
N GLN A 688 -12.75 18.01 -12.49
CA GLN A 688 -11.32 17.89 -12.70
C GLN A 688 -10.94 16.42 -12.63
N ASP A 689 -10.51 15.84 -13.75
CA ASP A 689 -10.23 14.41 -13.85
C ASP A 689 -9.20 14.11 -14.97
N GLU A 690 -8.68 12.89 -14.98
CA GLU A 690 -7.78 12.38 -16.02
C GLU A 690 -8.51 12.02 -17.32
N PHE A 691 -9.81 11.69 -17.22
CA PHE A 691 -10.67 11.20 -18.28
C PHE A 691 -11.99 11.96 -18.33
N LEU A 692 -12.68 11.90 -19.46
CA LEU A 692 -14.07 12.32 -19.55
C LEU A 692 -14.97 11.22 -18.92
N THR A 693 -15.07 11.23 -17.59
CA THR A 693 -15.86 10.28 -16.82
C THR A 693 -17.36 10.45 -17.05
N PHE A 694 -18.16 9.53 -16.53
CA PHE A 694 -19.62 9.66 -16.62
C PHE A 694 -20.10 10.97 -15.97
N THR A 695 -19.65 11.29 -14.76
CA THR A 695 -19.97 12.56 -14.08
C THR A 695 -19.52 13.77 -14.88
N ALA A 696 -18.34 13.71 -15.51
CA ALA A 696 -17.84 14.80 -16.36
C ALA A 696 -18.76 15.08 -17.55
N THR A 697 -19.57 14.13 -18.00
CA THR A 697 -20.55 14.38 -19.07
C THR A 697 -21.67 15.36 -18.68
N TYR A 698 -21.88 15.65 -17.40
CA TYR A 698 -22.81 16.68 -16.92
C TYR A 698 -22.15 18.06 -16.77
N ALA A 699 -20.81 18.14 -16.73
CA ALA A 699 -20.07 19.35 -16.38
C ALA A 699 -20.23 20.47 -17.41
N ASP A 700 -20.08 21.72 -16.94
CA ASP A 700 -19.90 22.92 -17.77
C ASP A 700 -18.44 23.08 -18.18
N VAL A 701 -17.52 22.75 -17.29
CA VAL A 701 -16.07 22.77 -17.52
C VAL A 701 -15.43 21.47 -17.03
N VAL A 702 -14.57 20.86 -17.86
CA VAL A 702 -13.75 19.72 -17.48
C VAL A 702 -12.29 20.09 -17.57
N LEU A 703 -11.53 19.86 -16.49
CA LEU A 703 -10.11 20.23 -16.39
C LEU A 703 -9.23 18.96 -16.42
N PRO A 704 -8.21 18.91 -17.31
CA PRO A 704 -7.33 17.75 -17.44
C PRO A 704 -6.34 17.69 -16.29
N ALA A 705 -6.47 16.67 -15.44
CA ALA A 705 -5.59 16.38 -14.32
C ALA A 705 -4.45 15.43 -14.70
N SER A 706 -3.35 15.48 -13.94
CA SER A 706 -2.21 14.57 -14.07
C SER A 706 -2.31 13.41 -13.08
N PRO A 707 -2.10 12.16 -13.52
CA PRO A 707 -2.01 10.99 -12.64
C PRO A 707 -0.74 11.03 -11.76
N SER A 708 -0.69 10.11 -10.80
CA SER A 708 0.38 10.06 -9.79
C SER A 708 1.80 9.93 -10.33
N LEU A 709 2.02 9.25 -11.47
CA LEU A 709 3.35 9.14 -12.07
C LEU A 709 3.81 10.43 -12.78
N GLU A 710 2.91 11.39 -12.95
CA GLU A 710 3.18 12.68 -13.61
C GLU A 710 3.30 13.84 -12.61
N LYS A 711 3.39 13.57 -11.30
CA LYS A 711 3.48 14.60 -10.24
C LYS A 711 4.24 14.12 -9.02
N ASP A 712 4.71 15.07 -8.20
CA ASP A 712 5.24 14.84 -6.86
C ASP A 712 4.15 15.04 -5.81
N GLY A 713 4.32 14.45 -4.64
CA GLY A 713 3.42 14.59 -3.51
C GLY A 713 3.64 13.55 -2.43
N THR A 714 2.67 13.42 -1.53
CA THR A 714 2.68 12.39 -0.49
C THR A 714 1.32 11.69 -0.39
N TYR A 715 1.34 10.42 0.06
CA TYR A 715 0.16 9.66 0.45
C TYR A 715 0.25 9.22 1.90
N THR A 716 -0.89 9.06 2.54
CA THR A 716 -1.01 8.41 3.85
C THR A 716 -1.82 7.13 3.71
N ASN A 717 -1.18 5.99 3.93
CA ASN A 717 -1.79 4.67 3.78
C ASN A 717 -2.67 4.26 4.97
N THR A 718 -3.24 3.03 4.95
CA THR A 718 -4.12 2.52 6.01
C THR A 718 -3.45 2.50 7.39
N GLU A 719 -2.15 2.15 7.46
CA GLU A 719 -1.38 2.11 8.70
C GLU A 719 -0.86 3.50 9.15
N ARG A 720 -1.47 4.59 8.67
CA ARG A 720 -1.10 5.98 9.01
C ARG A 720 0.30 6.38 8.51
N ARG A 721 0.86 5.63 7.57
CA ARG A 721 2.21 5.83 7.02
C ARG A 721 2.18 6.87 5.91
N ILE A 722 2.93 7.95 6.11
CA ILE A 722 3.15 9.02 5.16
C ILE A 722 4.33 8.65 4.28
N GLN A 723 4.12 8.62 2.96
CA GLN A 723 5.08 8.14 1.97
C GLN A 723 5.13 9.11 0.80
N ARG A 724 6.33 9.33 0.25
CA ARG A 724 6.53 10.23 -0.89
C ARG A 724 6.30 9.52 -2.22
N ILE A 725 5.57 10.18 -3.13
CA ILE A 725 5.55 9.87 -4.56
C ILE A 725 6.47 10.83 -5.31
N ASN A 726 7.17 10.33 -6.32
CA ASN A 726 8.04 11.12 -7.16
C ASN A 726 7.57 11.04 -8.62
N GLN A 727 7.68 12.14 -9.32
CA GLN A 727 7.35 12.24 -10.73
C GLN A 727 8.27 11.35 -11.57
N ALA A 728 7.70 10.38 -12.27
CA ALA A 728 8.41 9.49 -13.20
C ALA A 728 8.29 9.92 -14.66
N LEU A 729 7.21 10.61 -15.00
CA LEU A 729 6.86 11.02 -16.36
C LEU A 729 6.43 12.50 -16.37
N LEU A 730 6.66 13.20 -17.46
CA LEU A 730 6.11 14.53 -17.63
C LEU A 730 4.59 14.46 -17.86
N PRO A 731 3.79 15.47 -17.45
CA PRO A 731 2.38 15.54 -17.77
C PRO A 731 2.08 15.38 -19.26
N LEU A 732 0.98 14.68 -19.58
CA LEU A 732 0.58 14.44 -20.96
C LEU A 732 -0.18 15.66 -21.52
N GLY A 733 0.28 16.19 -22.65
CA GLY A 733 -0.34 17.37 -23.27
C GLY A 733 -0.28 18.60 -22.36
N ASP A 734 -1.40 19.28 -22.20
CA ASP A 734 -1.55 20.45 -21.32
C ASP A 734 -2.13 20.10 -19.93
N SER A 735 -2.23 18.80 -19.57
CA SER A 735 -2.68 18.38 -18.24
C SER A 735 -1.75 18.92 -17.15
N LYS A 736 -2.27 19.11 -15.96
CA LYS A 736 -1.52 19.68 -14.84
C LYS A 736 -1.73 18.86 -13.56
N PRO A 737 -0.71 18.82 -12.66
CA PRO A 737 -0.93 18.39 -11.29
C PRO A 737 -2.09 19.14 -10.63
N ASP A 738 -2.90 18.47 -9.87
CA ASP A 738 -4.13 19.02 -9.29
C ASP A 738 -3.85 20.24 -8.40
N TRP A 739 -2.76 20.23 -7.62
CA TRP A 739 -2.36 21.36 -6.81
C TRP A 739 -2.08 22.63 -7.63
N VAL A 740 -1.56 22.49 -8.85
CA VAL A 740 -1.35 23.61 -9.78
C VAL A 740 -2.68 24.19 -10.25
N ILE A 741 -3.65 23.32 -10.56
CA ILE A 741 -5.01 23.75 -11.00
C ILE A 741 -5.69 24.54 -9.87
N PHE A 742 -5.65 24.05 -8.64
CA PHE A 742 -6.21 24.77 -7.48
C PHE A 742 -5.56 26.13 -7.28
N GLN A 743 -4.24 26.23 -7.44
CA GLN A 743 -3.51 27.49 -7.36
C GLN A 743 -3.93 28.48 -8.47
N LEU A 744 -4.14 28.00 -9.70
CA LEU A 744 -4.61 28.83 -10.80
C LEU A 744 -6.02 29.39 -10.52
N ILE A 745 -6.94 28.59 -10.02
CA ILE A 745 -8.29 29.02 -9.64
C ILE A 745 -8.22 30.04 -8.49
N ALA A 746 -7.42 29.78 -7.45
CA ALA A 746 -7.25 30.69 -6.33
C ALA A 746 -6.73 32.07 -6.80
N LYS A 747 -5.75 32.08 -7.69
CA LYS A 747 -5.22 33.34 -8.31
C LYS A 747 -6.29 34.11 -9.07
N ARG A 748 -7.13 33.44 -9.86
CA ARG A 748 -8.26 34.05 -10.58
C ARG A 748 -9.30 34.64 -9.62
N MET A 749 -9.47 34.03 -8.47
CA MET A 749 -10.36 34.54 -7.41
C MET A 749 -9.73 35.67 -6.56
N GLY A 750 -8.46 36.04 -6.82
CA GLY A 750 -7.79 37.18 -6.18
C GLY A 750 -6.93 36.80 -4.97
N PHE A 751 -6.59 35.53 -4.80
CA PHE A 751 -5.71 35.02 -3.73
C PHE A 751 -4.31 34.74 -4.27
N ASP A 752 -3.28 35.20 -3.58
CA ASP A 752 -1.89 35.12 -4.02
C ASP A 752 -1.23 33.82 -3.56
N TRP A 753 -1.67 32.67 -4.10
CA TRP A 753 -1.00 31.39 -3.91
C TRP A 753 0.19 31.29 -4.86
N ASN A 754 1.39 31.04 -4.34
CA ASN A 754 2.64 31.02 -5.11
C ASN A 754 3.52 29.83 -4.77
N TYR A 755 2.94 28.65 -4.59
CA TYR A 755 3.71 27.42 -4.40
C TYR A 755 4.46 27.07 -5.70
N SER A 756 5.74 26.76 -5.54
CA SER A 756 6.61 26.32 -6.65
C SER A 756 6.78 24.79 -6.68
N HIS A 757 6.60 24.15 -5.52
CA HIS A 757 6.72 22.71 -5.36
C HIS A 757 5.79 22.22 -4.23
N PRO A 758 5.24 21.00 -4.30
CA PRO A 758 4.33 20.50 -3.26
C PRO A 758 4.97 20.36 -1.86
N SER A 759 6.31 20.35 -1.76
CA SER A 759 6.99 20.39 -0.45
C SER A 759 6.66 21.64 0.35
N GLU A 760 6.47 22.80 -0.31
CA GLU A 760 6.08 24.04 0.37
C GLU A 760 4.68 23.96 0.97
N ILE A 761 3.80 23.18 0.32
CA ILE A 761 2.45 22.88 0.82
C ILE A 761 2.56 21.95 2.04
N MET A 762 3.42 20.92 1.99
CA MET A 762 3.67 20.05 3.14
C MET A 762 4.24 20.81 4.32
N ASP A 763 5.13 21.78 4.11
CA ASP A 763 5.66 22.65 5.18
C ASP A 763 4.55 23.48 5.83
N GLU A 764 3.55 23.95 5.07
CA GLU A 764 2.37 24.61 5.59
C GLU A 764 1.49 23.64 6.40
N ILE A 765 1.25 22.44 5.88
CA ILE A 765 0.53 21.36 6.59
C ILE A 765 1.20 21.07 7.94
N ALA A 766 2.51 20.89 7.95
CA ALA A 766 3.26 20.56 9.17
C ALA A 766 3.15 21.65 10.25
N ARG A 767 3.10 22.94 9.85
CA ARG A 767 2.90 24.04 10.79
C ARG A 767 1.50 24.08 11.40
N LEU A 768 0.48 23.65 10.67
CA LEU A 768 -0.93 23.76 11.07
C LEU A 768 -1.49 22.47 11.68
N THR A 769 -0.85 21.32 11.44
CA THR A 769 -1.38 20.00 11.77
C THR A 769 -0.50 19.30 12.80
N PRO A 770 -0.90 19.24 14.08
CA PRO A 770 -0.05 18.68 15.15
C PRO A 770 0.45 17.27 14.87
N SER A 771 -0.39 16.40 14.29
CA SER A 771 -0.04 15.02 13.94
C SER A 771 0.99 14.91 12.80
N TYR A 772 1.22 15.98 12.04
CA TYR A 772 2.18 16.06 10.92
C TYR A 772 3.37 17.00 11.21
N SER A 773 3.52 17.49 12.42
CA SER A 773 4.45 18.57 12.76
C SER A 773 5.92 18.27 12.45
N GLY A 774 6.32 17.00 12.38
CA GLY A 774 7.67 16.57 12.02
C GLY A 774 7.82 16.07 10.58
N VAL A 775 6.79 16.16 9.76
CA VAL A 775 6.83 15.65 8.37
C VAL A 775 7.52 16.66 7.46
N SER A 776 8.48 16.20 6.67
CA SER A 776 9.11 16.97 5.59
C SER A 776 9.51 16.05 4.43
N TYR A 777 9.62 16.60 3.23
CA TYR A 777 10.06 15.83 2.06
C TYR A 777 11.46 15.24 2.22
N GLU A 778 12.37 15.93 2.90
CA GLU A 778 13.71 15.43 3.18
C GLU A 778 13.67 14.13 4.01
N ARG A 779 12.80 14.08 5.03
CA ARG A 779 12.64 12.88 5.87
C ARG A 779 11.96 11.71 5.15
N LEU A 780 11.29 11.98 4.03
CA LEU A 780 10.60 10.98 3.22
C LEU A 780 11.37 10.59 1.95
N GLU A 781 12.66 10.93 1.86
CA GLU A 781 13.48 10.56 0.70
C GLU A 781 13.64 9.05 0.54
N GLY A 782 13.70 8.58 -0.68
CA GLY A 782 13.86 7.15 -1.00
C GLY A 782 12.62 6.33 -0.63
N PHE A 783 12.81 5.30 0.19
CA PHE A 783 11.74 4.51 0.81
C PHE A 783 11.50 4.87 2.28
N ASN A 784 12.09 5.97 2.78
CA ASN A 784 11.79 6.46 4.11
C ASN A 784 10.31 6.86 4.21
N SER A 785 9.75 6.71 5.39
CA SER A 785 8.35 6.98 5.65
C SER A 785 8.16 7.25 7.15
N LEU A 786 7.06 7.91 7.50
CA LEU A 786 6.73 8.27 8.88
C LEU A 786 5.28 7.88 9.18
N GLN A 787 5.01 7.28 10.32
CA GLN A 787 3.64 6.97 10.77
C GLN A 787 3.17 8.00 11.79
N TRP A 788 2.12 8.75 11.43
CA TRP A 788 1.59 9.77 12.33
C TRP A 788 0.99 9.15 13.63
N PRO A 789 0.99 9.87 14.77
CA PRO A 789 1.53 11.23 15.00
C PRO A 789 3.04 11.31 14.86
N VAL A 790 3.54 12.38 14.21
CA VAL A 790 4.97 12.63 14.02
C VAL A 790 5.36 13.88 14.82
N ALA A 791 6.23 13.73 15.81
CA ALA A 791 6.73 14.82 16.61
C ALA A 791 7.64 15.76 15.79
N PRO A 792 7.86 17.03 16.22
CA PRO A 792 8.69 18.00 15.48
C PRO A 792 10.12 17.54 15.18
N ASP A 793 10.68 16.66 16.03
CA ASP A 793 12.00 16.06 15.83
C ASP A 793 12.03 14.92 14.78
N GLY A 794 10.84 14.51 14.28
CA GLY A 794 10.65 13.43 13.34
C GLY A 794 10.40 12.06 13.96
N THR A 795 10.27 11.99 15.28
CA THR A 795 9.86 10.74 15.95
C THR A 795 8.42 10.40 15.58
N ASP A 796 8.22 9.23 15.02
CA ASP A 796 6.92 8.70 14.61
C ASP A 796 6.40 7.61 15.56
N GLN A 797 5.14 7.19 15.37
CA GLN A 797 4.49 6.20 16.25
C GLN A 797 3.89 5.03 15.44
N PRO A 798 4.70 4.03 15.07
CA PRO A 798 4.19 2.84 14.37
C PRO A 798 3.10 2.10 15.15
N THR A 799 3.27 1.91 16.45
CA THR A 799 2.25 1.38 17.35
C THR A 799 1.71 2.50 18.24
N LEU A 800 0.40 2.75 18.17
CA LEU A 800 -0.27 3.77 18.97
C LEU A 800 -0.46 3.35 20.43
N TYR A 801 -0.69 4.33 21.26
CA TYR A 801 -1.12 4.19 22.67
C TYR A 801 -0.09 3.60 23.64
N LEU A 802 1.18 3.46 23.26
CA LEU A 802 2.22 2.93 24.15
C LEU A 802 2.30 3.69 25.48
N ASP A 803 2.11 5.03 25.46
CA ASP A 803 2.15 5.92 26.62
C ASP A 803 0.76 6.35 27.13
N GLY A 804 -0.31 5.64 26.70
CA GLY A 804 -1.70 5.92 27.04
C GLY A 804 -2.55 6.31 25.82
N PHE A 805 -3.86 6.31 26.01
CA PHE A 805 -4.83 6.66 24.97
C PHE A 805 -4.83 8.18 24.72
N ASN A 806 -5.37 8.59 23.58
CA ASN A 806 -5.31 10.01 23.15
C ASN A 806 -6.46 10.83 23.74
N PHE A 807 -6.54 10.84 25.07
CA PHE A 807 -7.39 11.69 25.89
C PHE A 807 -6.56 12.37 26.98
N ASP A 808 -7.02 13.44 27.57
CA ASP A 808 -6.28 14.20 28.59
C ASP A 808 -5.90 13.34 29.79
N ASN A 809 -6.78 12.45 30.22
CA ASN A 809 -6.51 11.51 31.31
C ASN A 809 -5.73 10.24 30.88
N LYS A 810 -5.37 10.12 29.59
CA LYS A 810 -4.69 8.96 29.00
C LYS A 810 -5.42 7.63 29.07
N ARG A 811 -6.73 7.64 29.34
CA ARG A 811 -7.57 6.45 29.48
C ARG A 811 -8.55 6.33 28.31
N ALA A 812 -8.81 5.12 27.85
CA ALA A 812 -9.87 4.82 26.87
C ALA A 812 -11.25 4.84 27.54
N CYS A 813 -12.28 5.02 26.73
CA CYS A 813 -13.66 5.03 27.20
C CYS A 813 -14.47 3.90 26.56
N LEU A 814 -15.12 3.06 27.37
CA LEU A 814 -16.13 2.12 26.91
C LEU A 814 -17.46 2.86 26.72
N LEU A 815 -18.06 2.72 25.56
CA LEU A 815 -19.28 3.43 25.20
C LEU A 815 -20.37 2.48 24.74
N TYR A 816 -21.57 2.71 25.21
CA TYR A 816 -22.77 2.10 24.67
C TYR A 816 -23.14 2.73 23.32
N THR A 817 -23.62 1.94 22.39
CA THR A 817 -23.67 2.30 20.97
C THR A 817 -24.99 2.90 20.52
N SER A 818 -26.10 2.85 21.32
CA SER A 818 -27.41 3.37 20.89
C SER A 818 -27.72 4.82 21.31
N ASP A 819 -26.98 5.40 22.26
CA ASP A 819 -27.17 6.77 22.77
C ASP A 819 -26.00 7.72 22.53
N ALA A 820 -24.95 7.26 21.84
CA ALA A 820 -23.72 8.03 21.67
C ALA A 820 -23.84 9.21 20.67
N ALA A 821 -25.05 9.60 20.29
CA ALA A 821 -25.26 10.75 19.41
C ALA A 821 -25.21 12.10 20.14
N ASP A 822 -25.53 12.15 21.46
CA ASP A 822 -25.79 13.41 22.16
C ASP A 822 -24.92 13.66 23.43
N ASP A 823 -24.34 12.63 24.07
CA ASP A 823 -23.52 12.84 25.27
C ASP A 823 -22.31 11.90 25.32
N THR A 824 -21.11 12.44 25.16
CA THR A 824 -19.86 11.75 25.45
C THR A 824 -19.35 12.18 26.83
N PRO A 825 -19.55 11.39 27.91
CA PRO A 825 -19.06 11.72 29.26
C PRO A 825 -17.53 11.82 29.37
N CYS A 826 -16.80 11.41 28.31
CA CYS A 826 -15.33 11.35 28.30
C CYS A 826 -14.71 12.40 27.38
N VAL A 827 -15.48 13.33 26.81
CA VAL A 827 -14.96 14.41 25.94
C VAL A 827 -15.48 15.75 26.46
N ASP A 828 -14.87 16.28 27.49
CA ASP A 828 -14.90 17.71 27.84
C ASP A 828 -13.62 18.40 27.33
#